data_6f1051bdf364463b9949650bdadaadc6
#
_entry.id   6f1051bdf364463b9949650bdadaadc6
#
_cell.length_a   1.000
_cell.length_b   1.000
_cell.length_c   1.000
_cell.angle_alpha   90.00
_cell.angle_beta   90.00
_cell.angle_gamma   90.00
#
_symmetry.space_group_name_H-M   'P 1'
#
loop_
_entity.id
_entity.type
_entity.pdbx_description
1 polymer ?
#
loop_
_entity_poly.entity_id
_entity_poly.type
_entity_poly.pdbx_seq_one_letter_code
_entity_poly.pdbx_strand_id
1 'polypeptide(L)'
;MEHQELFKKHSDFIWDIANLLRGPYRPPQYRRVMIPLTVLRRLDCVLEASKDKVLAEYKLCKMSSKFNDETIESIICRKFDLNFYNTSEFTFKTLLADPNNLARNLVNYLAGFSSKARTILDKFNFGIEIEKLEDANRLFEVIKAVAAIDLHPGRVPNMAMGYIFEDLVRRFNEQANEEAGDHFTPREVIKLMVNLLFNGQEDVYTEGKVIRIYDPTCGTGGMLSESEKHILAENPRAHVELYGQEYNPESFAICGSDLMIKGENTHQIVFGDTLGTGRGKEGVVDGDGHPDETFHYMLANPPFGVEWKPEQDYVTQEHNKLGFNGRFGAGLPRINDGALLFLQHMLSKRVPSEDEGGQPGGGSRIAVVFNGSPLFTGDAGSGESNIRRWIIENDWLEAVVGLPDQLFYNTGISTYIWIVSNRKSDKRKGKVQLINAGDFAWKMKKSLGDKRKKLGEGETENGGFEPNHIDALTRIHGDFQHDQRLRIADIQTNIEPDRKKKRDQEKSVLVSKLFDNRDFGYLKITVERPLRLNFAVTEARIEQVKEGSFFTNLAISKKRKDLVGSAAEIAEGKAQQAEILAILEGLKPRFDAGELVRNRDEFEKLLKAAFKGSEIGWSAPLKKALLAKGALGEQDSEADICLDAKGNPEPDADLRDTENVSLPADIPLPLPLAFENNANKGKVDKSDLLELTRQHCQDYLAREVLPYRADAWIDFDKTKVGYEIPFNRHFYEYEAPRPLAEIEAEIKSLESEIMAMLSEVV
;
A
#
# COMPACT_ATOMS: atom_id res chain seq x y z
N MET A 1 22.69 -16.45 -28.97
CA MET A 1 23.23 -17.75 -28.53
C MET A 1 24.52 -17.59 -27.75
N GLU A 2 25.55 -16.92 -28.27
CA GLU A 2 26.87 -16.76 -27.61
C GLU A 2 26.77 -16.02 -26.25
N HIS A 3 25.96 -15.00 -26.14
CA HIS A 3 25.72 -14.28 -24.89
C HIS A 3 24.96 -15.08 -23.83
N GLN A 4 24.02 -15.93 -24.24
CA GLN A 4 23.25 -16.77 -23.31
C GLN A 4 24.09 -17.94 -22.76
N GLU A 5 24.99 -18.50 -23.57
CA GLU A 5 25.92 -19.54 -23.09
C GLU A 5 26.97 -18.99 -22.13
N LEU A 6 27.49 -17.77 -22.41
CA LEU A 6 28.42 -17.07 -21.52
C LEU A 6 27.77 -16.77 -20.16
N PHE A 7 26.54 -16.25 -20.20
CA PHE A 7 25.71 -15.97 -19.05
C PHE A 7 25.52 -17.21 -18.16
N LYS A 8 25.02 -18.31 -18.74
CA LYS A 8 24.76 -19.55 -18.01
C LYS A 8 26.02 -20.12 -17.38
N LYS A 9 27.12 -20.12 -18.10
CA LYS A 9 28.42 -20.63 -17.63
C LYS A 9 28.94 -19.86 -16.41
N HIS A 10 28.88 -18.53 -16.42
CA HIS A 10 29.38 -17.73 -15.30
C HIS A 10 28.45 -17.77 -14.11
N SER A 11 27.14 -17.72 -14.33
CA SER A 11 26.14 -17.82 -13.26
C SER A 11 26.21 -19.17 -12.55
N ASP A 12 26.29 -20.28 -13.28
CA ASP A 12 26.42 -21.62 -12.69
C ASP A 12 27.76 -21.79 -11.95
N PHE A 13 28.85 -21.24 -12.46
CA PHE A 13 30.16 -21.32 -11.79
C PHE A 13 30.19 -20.53 -10.47
N ILE A 14 29.61 -19.32 -10.44
CA ILE A 14 29.47 -18.54 -9.19
C ILE A 14 28.60 -19.29 -8.20
N TRP A 15 27.55 -19.95 -8.71
CA TRP A 15 26.68 -20.79 -7.89
C TRP A 15 27.41 -22.01 -7.30
N ASP A 16 28.31 -22.62 -8.04
CA ASP A 16 29.10 -23.75 -7.54
C ASP A 16 30.04 -23.35 -6.40
N ILE A 17 30.58 -22.12 -6.41
CA ILE A 17 31.37 -21.59 -5.30
C ILE A 17 30.54 -21.52 -3.99
N ALA A 18 29.25 -21.24 -4.08
CA ALA A 18 28.38 -21.22 -2.91
C ALA A 18 28.38 -22.56 -2.15
N ASN A 19 28.69 -23.68 -2.82
CA ASN A 19 28.83 -24.98 -2.16
C ASN A 19 30.01 -25.03 -1.16
N LEU A 20 31.03 -24.18 -1.32
CA LEU A 20 32.15 -24.06 -0.36
C LEU A 20 31.71 -23.45 0.97
N LEU A 21 30.57 -22.77 1.00
CA LEU A 21 29.99 -22.16 2.19
C LEU A 21 29.21 -23.17 3.06
N ARG A 22 29.00 -24.37 2.55
CA ARG A 22 28.28 -25.42 3.30
C ARG A 22 29.02 -25.77 4.58
N GLY A 23 28.27 -25.75 5.68
CA GLY A 23 28.77 -25.96 7.04
C GLY A 23 28.65 -24.68 7.86
N PRO A 24 29.47 -23.65 7.64
CA PRO A 24 29.35 -22.37 8.34
C PRO A 24 28.07 -21.60 8.04
N TYR A 25 27.47 -21.84 6.86
CA TYR A 25 26.30 -21.15 6.37
C TYR A 25 25.19 -22.12 5.98
N ARG A 26 23.93 -21.69 6.20
CA ARG A 26 22.75 -22.33 5.58
C ARG A 26 22.54 -21.73 4.18
N PRO A 27 21.91 -22.47 3.23
CA PRO A 27 21.70 -21.99 1.87
C PRO A 27 21.11 -20.56 1.76
N PRO A 28 20.10 -20.14 2.54
CA PRO A 28 19.60 -18.77 2.50
C PRO A 28 20.63 -17.68 2.86
N GLN A 29 21.66 -18.04 3.61
CA GLN A 29 22.71 -17.10 4.05
C GLN A 29 23.85 -16.95 3.04
N TYR A 30 23.93 -17.81 2.00
CA TYR A 30 24.98 -17.74 0.99
C TYR A 30 25.04 -16.38 0.31
N ARG A 31 23.90 -15.69 0.15
CA ARG A 31 23.81 -14.36 -0.44
C ARG A 31 24.72 -13.34 0.24
N ARG A 32 24.85 -13.41 1.59
CA ARG A 32 25.67 -12.48 2.37
C ARG A 32 27.17 -12.52 2.05
N VAL A 33 27.61 -13.63 1.48
CA VAL A 33 29.01 -13.84 1.06
C VAL A 33 29.16 -13.70 -0.45
N MET A 34 28.30 -14.35 -1.21
CA MET A 34 28.46 -14.46 -2.66
C MET A 34 28.17 -13.17 -3.40
N ILE A 35 27.13 -12.42 -3.00
CA ILE A 35 26.80 -11.15 -3.66
C ILE A 35 27.93 -10.13 -3.49
N PRO A 36 28.40 -9.81 -2.26
CA PRO A 36 29.51 -8.89 -2.09
C PRO A 36 30.79 -9.33 -2.82
N LEU A 37 31.14 -10.63 -2.75
CA LEU A 37 32.34 -11.14 -3.42
C LEU A 37 32.26 -11.03 -4.95
N THR A 38 31.10 -11.28 -5.54
CA THR A 38 30.90 -11.15 -6.98
C THR A 38 31.06 -9.68 -7.40
N VAL A 39 30.47 -8.75 -6.63
CA VAL A 39 30.65 -7.30 -6.84
C VAL A 39 32.13 -6.93 -6.76
N LEU A 40 32.78 -7.26 -5.65
CA LEU A 40 34.19 -6.93 -5.42
C LEU A 40 35.09 -7.49 -6.52
N ARG A 41 34.85 -8.73 -6.97
CA ARG A 41 35.63 -9.32 -8.08
C ARG A 41 35.42 -8.59 -9.39
N ARG A 42 34.16 -8.17 -9.68
CA ARG A 42 33.92 -7.36 -10.89
C ARG A 42 34.61 -6.01 -10.79
N LEU A 43 34.53 -5.32 -9.65
CA LEU A 43 35.20 -4.03 -9.45
C LEU A 43 36.74 -4.17 -9.55
N ASP A 44 37.31 -5.25 -9.01
CA ASP A 44 38.73 -5.55 -9.14
C ASP A 44 39.16 -5.70 -10.63
N CYS A 45 38.39 -6.46 -11.42
CA CYS A 45 38.62 -6.62 -12.86
C CYS A 45 38.46 -5.30 -13.62
N VAL A 46 37.49 -4.47 -13.30
CA VAL A 46 37.29 -3.15 -13.94
C VAL A 46 38.49 -2.22 -13.69
N LEU A 47 39.02 -2.26 -12.48
CA LEU A 47 40.13 -1.37 -12.07
C LEU A 47 41.53 -1.89 -12.49
N GLU A 48 41.68 -3.13 -12.95
CA GLU A 48 42.95 -3.77 -13.23
C GLU A 48 43.88 -2.90 -14.11
N ALA A 49 43.35 -2.36 -15.21
CA ALA A 49 44.13 -1.55 -16.18
C ALA A 49 44.54 -0.17 -15.66
N SER A 50 43.81 0.37 -14.65
CA SER A 50 44.03 1.72 -14.12
C SER A 50 44.68 1.75 -12.74
N LYS A 51 44.80 0.61 -12.06
CA LYS A 51 45.20 0.47 -10.67
C LYS A 51 46.49 1.20 -10.31
N ASP A 52 47.57 0.91 -11.01
CA ASP A 52 48.90 1.52 -10.73
C ASP A 52 48.92 3.03 -10.98
N LYS A 53 48.21 3.47 -12.02
CA LYS A 53 48.10 4.89 -12.36
C LYS A 53 47.31 5.65 -11.31
N VAL A 54 46.21 5.06 -10.83
CA VAL A 54 45.35 5.60 -9.74
C VAL A 54 46.14 5.72 -8.44
N LEU A 55 46.91 4.66 -8.07
CA LEU A 55 47.75 4.68 -6.88
C LEU A 55 48.82 5.78 -6.91
N ALA A 56 49.47 5.93 -8.07
CA ALA A 56 50.48 6.98 -8.28
C ALA A 56 49.88 8.38 -8.13
N GLU A 57 48.73 8.63 -8.78
CA GLU A 57 48.03 9.92 -8.74
C GLU A 57 47.51 10.23 -7.33
N TYR A 58 46.91 9.24 -6.65
CA TYR A 58 46.45 9.39 -5.29
C TYR A 58 47.58 9.80 -4.33
N LYS A 59 48.75 9.15 -4.43
CA LYS A 59 49.92 9.51 -3.64
C LYS A 59 50.39 10.97 -3.94
N LEU A 60 50.36 11.40 -5.20
CA LEU A 60 50.64 12.79 -5.57
C LEU A 60 49.64 13.79 -5.00
N CYS A 61 48.35 13.50 -5.10
CA CYS A 61 47.31 14.35 -4.54
C CYS A 61 47.40 14.47 -3.02
N LYS A 62 47.67 13.38 -2.31
CA LYS A 62 47.85 13.37 -0.83
C LYS A 62 49.09 14.10 -0.36
N MET A 63 50.13 14.19 -1.17
CA MET A 63 51.32 15.02 -0.88
C MET A 63 51.00 16.52 -0.91
N SER A 64 49.92 16.92 -1.57
CA SER A 64 49.46 18.29 -1.63
C SER A 64 48.43 18.54 -0.52
N SER A 65 48.81 19.35 0.48
CA SER A 65 47.87 19.74 1.59
C SER A 65 46.68 20.59 1.12
N LYS A 66 46.52 20.84 -0.20
CA LYS A 66 45.51 21.70 -0.79
C LYS A 66 44.21 20.95 -1.12
N PHE A 67 44.21 19.61 -1.17
CA PHE A 67 43.07 18.82 -1.63
C PHE A 67 42.46 18.03 -0.48
N ASN A 68 41.14 18.18 -0.31
CA ASN A 68 40.35 17.28 0.53
C ASN A 68 39.99 15.99 -0.23
N ASP A 69 39.44 15.00 0.45
CA ASP A 69 39.16 13.69 -0.13
C ASP A 69 38.16 13.76 -1.31
N GLU A 70 37.14 14.62 -1.24
CA GLU A 70 36.17 14.84 -2.33
C GLU A 70 36.88 15.43 -3.60
N THR A 71 37.78 16.38 -3.41
CA THR A 71 38.55 16.96 -4.52
C THR A 71 39.44 15.92 -5.16
N ILE A 72 40.11 15.08 -4.34
CA ILE A 72 40.95 13.99 -4.83
C ILE A 72 40.10 12.99 -5.63
N GLU A 73 38.92 12.62 -5.12
CA GLU A 73 38.00 11.73 -5.83
C GLU A 73 37.60 12.29 -7.19
N SER A 74 37.21 13.57 -7.25
CA SER A 74 36.85 14.24 -8.49
C SER A 74 38.04 14.28 -9.52
N ILE A 75 39.27 14.55 -9.05
CA ILE A 75 40.45 14.58 -9.88
C ILE A 75 40.72 13.20 -10.48
N ILE A 76 40.73 12.16 -9.65
CA ILE A 76 41.06 10.80 -10.08
C ILE A 76 40.01 10.27 -11.05
N CYS A 77 38.73 10.38 -10.67
CA CYS A 77 37.61 9.90 -11.48
C CYS A 77 37.62 10.58 -12.87
N ARG A 78 37.79 11.91 -12.91
CA ARG A 78 37.81 12.66 -14.18
C ARG A 78 39.03 12.35 -15.02
N LYS A 79 40.23 12.20 -14.40
CA LYS A 79 41.49 11.97 -15.11
C LYS A 79 41.56 10.61 -15.78
N PHE A 80 40.96 9.60 -15.17
CA PHE A 80 41.02 8.21 -15.63
C PHE A 80 39.67 7.70 -16.19
N ASP A 81 38.68 8.57 -16.31
CA ASP A 81 37.34 8.22 -16.79
C ASP A 81 36.74 7.06 -15.97
N LEU A 82 36.70 7.22 -14.64
CA LEU A 82 36.26 6.21 -13.69
C LEU A 82 35.09 6.75 -12.83
N ASN A 83 34.13 5.91 -12.55
CA ASN A 83 33.04 6.22 -11.59
C ASN A 83 33.46 5.94 -10.14
N PHE A 84 34.46 5.10 -9.93
CA PHE A 84 35.02 4.74 -8.63
C PHE A 84 36.48 4.31 -8.79
N TYR A 85 37.24 4.28 -7.70
CA TYR A 85 38.60 3.78 -7.67
C TYR A 85 38.92 3.08 -6.36
N ASN A 86 40.12 2.45 -6.27
CA ASN A 86 40.59 1.82 -5.06
C ASN A 86 42.05 2.16 -4.80
N THR A 87 42.36 2.66 -3.60
CA THR A 87 43.71 3.11 -3.18
C THR A 87 44.50 2.06 -2.39
N SER A 88 43.95 0.88 -2.11
CA SER A 88 44.67 -0.24 -1.51
C SER A 88 45.70 -0.80 -2.50
N GLU A 89 46.82 -1.26 -1.99
CA GLU A 89 47.85 -1.95 -2.83
C GLU A 89 47.43 -3.38 -3.19
N PHE A 90 46.36 -3.90 -2.58
CA PHE A 90 45.88 -5.26 -2.84
C PHE A 90 44.95 -5.33 -4.05
N THR A 91 44.98 -6.50 -4.70
CA THR A 91 44.03 -7.01 -5.69
C THR A 91 43.65 -8.42 -5.30
N PHE A 92 42.59 -9.02 -5.86
CA PHE A 92 42.26 -10.43 -5.57
C PHE A 92 43.45 -11.38 -5.81
N LYS A 93 44.31 -11.07 -6.77
CA LYS A 93 45.51 -11.86 -7.08
C LYS A 93 46.57 -11.72 -5.99
N THR A 94 46.85 -10.49 -5.54
CA THR A 94 47.86 -10.22 -4.51
C THR A 94 47.42 -10.60 -3.11
N LEU A 95 46.13 -10.57 -2.80
CA LEU A 95 45.56 -11.05 -1.55
C LEU A 95 45.91 -12.53 -1.29
N LEU A 96 45.91 -13.37 -2.33
CA LEU A 96 46.25 -14.79 -2.21
C LEU A 96 47.74 -15.07 -1.97
N ALA A 97 48.62 -14.08 -2.17
CA ALA A 97 50.06 -14.21 -1.93
C ALA A 97 50.44 -14.21 -0.43
N ASP A 98 49.53 -13.73 0.44
CA ASP A 98 49.73 -13.69 1.89
C ASP A 98 48.54 -14.34 2.64
N PRO A 99 48.47 -15.68 2.65
CA PRO A 99 47.35 -16.40 3.24
C PRO A 99 47.17 -16.15 4.75
N ASN A 100 48.27 -15.89 5.47
CA ASN A 100 48.22 -15.73 6.94
C ASN A 100 47.62 -14.39 7.39
N ASN A 101 47.59 -13.40 6.52
CA ASN A 101 47.02 -12.08 6.79
C ASN A 101 45.82 -11.78 5.86
N LEU A 102 45.23 -12.79 5.25
CA LEU A 102 44.23 -12.63 4.20
C LEU A 102 43.04 -11.80 4.68
N ALA A 103 42.46 -12.09 5.84
CA ALA A 103 41.33 -11.32 6.40
C ALA A 103 41.65 -9.85 6.57
N ARG A 104 42.81 -9.54 7.23
CA ARG A 104 43.27 -8.17 7.44
C ARG A 104 43.49 -7.44 6.11
N ASN A 105 44.13 -8.11 5.12
CA ASN A 105 44.42 -7.55 3.82
C ASN A 105 43.14 -7.31 3.01
N LEU A 106 42.15 -8.18 3.11
CA LEU A 106 40.83 -8.00 2.50
C LEU A 106 40.06 -6.82 3.11
N VAL A 107 40.10 -6.65 4.43
CA VAL A 107 39.53 -5.45 5.09
C VAL A 107 40.22 -4.17 4.61
N ASN A 108 41.56 -4.18 4.46
CA ASN A 108 42.28 -3.05 3.89
C ASN A 108 41.90 -2.78 2.43
N TYR A 109 41.68 -3.83 1.65
CA TYR A 109 41.22 -3.71 0.26
C TYR A 109 39.84 -3.04 0.20
N LEU A 110 38.91 -3.42 1.07
CA LEU A 110 37.59 -2.80 1.17
C LEU A 110 37.68 -1.32 1.56
N ALA A 111 38.49 -1.00 2.56
CA ALA A 111 38.68 0.37 3.03
C ALA A 111 39.33 1.30 1.97
N GLY A 112 40.00 0.72 1.00
CA GLY A 112 40.68 1.45 -0.10
C GLY A 112 39.74 1.99 -1.19
N PHE A 113 38.49 1.58 -1.25
CA PHE A 113 37.54 2.10 -2.24
C PHE A 113 37.24 3.59 -2.03
N SER A 114 36.95 4.30 -3.10
CA SER A 114 36.51 5.70 -3.10
C SER A 114 35.27 5.87 -2.23
N SER A 115 35.04 7.07 -1.69
CA SER A 115 33.99 7.34 -0.71
C SER A 115 32.62 6.85 -1.16
N LYS A 116 32.29 7.10 -2.42
CA LYS A 116 31.01 6.71 -3.03
C LYS A 116 30.83 5.19 -3.09
N ALA A 117 31.82 4.48 -3.62
CA ALA A 117 31.76 3.02 -3.69
C ALA A 117 31.76 2.40 -2.29
N ARG A 118 32.51 2.96 -1.35
CA ARG A 118 32.56 2.49 0.02
C ARG A 118 31.22 2.65 0.73
N THR A 119 30.50 3.77 0.54
CA THR A 119 29.17 3.98 1.11
C THR A 119 28.20 2.84 0.74
N ILE A 120 28.30 2.32 -0.47
CA ILE A 120 27.50 1.19 -0.93
C ILE A 120 28.01 -0.13 -0.32
N LEU A 121 29.32 -0.37 -0.45
CA LEU A 121 29.95 -1.63 -0.01
C LEU A 121 29.85 -1.85 1.51
N ASP A 122 29.96 -0.78 2.31
CA ASP A 122 29.84 -0.84 3.77
C ASP A 122 28.46 -1.34 4.22
N LYS A 123 27.41 -1.11 3.41
CA LYS A 123 26.05 -1.57 3.73
C LYS A 123 25.88 -3.09 3.63
N PHE A 124 26.76 -3.80 2.94
CA PHE A 124 26.80 -5.27 3.00
C PHE A 124 27.27 -5.80 4.34
N ASN A 125 27.92 -4.97 5.15
CA ASN A 125 28.48 -5.36 6.45
C ASN A 125 29.42 -6.58 6.34
N PHE A 126 30.16 -6.66 5.24
CA PHE A 126 30.91 -7.85 4.82
C PHE A 126 32.07 -8.21 5.77
N GLY A 127 32.52 -7.27 6.62
CA GLY A 127 33.53 -7.54 7.66
C GLY A 127 33.15 -8.70 8.59
N ILE A 128 31.90 -8.81 8.99
CA ILE A 128 31.38 -9.90 9.83
C ILE A 128 31.53 -11.26 9.12
N GLU A 129 31.25 -11.28 7.81
CA GLU A 129 31.35 -12.52 7.04
C GLU A 129 32.81 -12.93 6.79
N ILE A 130 33.73 -11.96 6.68
CA ILE A 130 35.17 -12.22 6.59
C ILE A 130 35.66 -12.93 7.86
N GLU A 131 35.37 -12.40 9.06
CA GLU A 131 35.72 -13.01 10.34
C GLU A 131 35.15 -14.43 10.45
N LYS A 132 33.87 -14.62 10.12
CA LYS A 132 33.21 -15.92 10.18
C LYS A 132 33.82 -16.95 9.23
N LEU A 133 34.24 -16.53 8.01
CA LEU A 133 34.90 -17.41 7.06
C LEU A 133 36.33 -17.77 7.53
N GLU A 134 37.04 -16.83 8.18
CA GLU A 134 38.36 -17.04 8.75
C GLU A 134 38.31 -18.07 9.90
N ASP A 135 37.37 -17.88 10.84
CA ASP A 135 37.15 -18.79 11.97
C ASP A 135 36.80 -20.22 11.50
N ALA A 136 36.08 -20.32 10.38
CA ALA A 136 35.73 -21.59 9.76
C ALA A 136 36.84 -22.19 8.88
N ASN A 137 38.01 -21.55 8.74
CA ASN A 137 39.10 -21.92 7.81
C ASN A 137 38.61 -22.06 6.34
N ARG A 138 37.66 -21.22 5.92
CA ARG A 138 37.10 -21.25 4.55
C ARG A 138 37.50 -20.03 3.71
N LEU A 139 37.97 -18.94 4.36
CA LEU A 139 38.22 -17.68 3.69
C LEU A 139 39.17 -17.82 2.49
N PHE A 140 40.29 -18.52 2.65
CA PHE A 140 41.26 -18.70 1.58
C PHE A 140 40.70 -19.46 0.38
N GLU A 141 39.97 -20.55 0.61
CA GLU A 141 39.38 -21.35 -0.46
C GLU A 141 38.33 -20.57 -1.24
N VAL A 142 37.47 -19.83 -0.54
CA VAL A 142 36.43 -18.99 -1.14
C VAL A 142 37.04 -17.86 -1.96
N ILE A 143 37.99 -17.10 -1.41
CA ILE A 143 38.66 -16.01 -2.13
C ILE A 143 39.44 -16.55 -3.34
N LYS A 144 40.12 -17.69 -3.23
CA LYS A 144 40.81 -18.36 -4.33
C LYS A 144 39.85 -18.72 -5.48
N ALA A 145 38.70 -19.30 -5.14
CA ALA A 145 37.69 -19.66 -6.12
C ALA A 145 37.11 -18.42 -6.83
N VAL A 146 36.80 -17.35 -6.06
CA VAL A 146 36.32 -16.08 -6.62
C VAL A 146 37.38 -15.39 -7.49
N ALA A 147 38.64 -15.40 -7.07
CA ALA A 147 39.75 -14.83 -7.86
C ALA A 147 39.95 -15.52 -9.22
N ALA A 148 39.58 -16.78 -9.33
CA ALA A 148 39.65 -17.55 -10.57
C ALA A 148 38.58 -17.14 -11.60
N ILE A 149 37.55 -16.42 -11.20
CA ILE A 149 36.51 -15.93 -12.12
C ILE A 149 37.03 -14.74 -12.89
N ASP A 150 36.98 -14.80 -14.22
CA ASP A 150 37.31 -13.68 -15.08
C ASP A 150 36.07 -12.89 -15.45
N LEU A 151 35.86 -11.79 -14.70
CA LEU A 151 34.74 -10.84 -14.90
C LEU A 151 35.23 -9.53 -15.55
N HIS A 152 36.34 -9.57 -16.29
CA HIS A 152 36.87 -8.38 -16.97
C HIS A 152 35.91 -7.85 -18.05
N PRO A 153 35.69 -6.52 -18.17
CA PRO A 153 34.76 -5.93 -19.13
C PRO A 153 34.98 -6.36 -20.59
N GLY A 154 36.22 -6.65 -20.97
CA GLY A 154 36.55 -7.14 -22.31
C GLY A 154 36.06 -8.57 -22.60
N ARG A 155 35.71 -9.35 -21.57
CA ARG A 155 35.16 -10.70 -21.71
C ARG A 155 33.67 -10.78 -21.34
N VAL A 156 33.31 -10.06 -20.30
CA VAL A 156 31.93 -9.93 -19.82
C VAL A 156 31.52 -8.45 -19.88
N PRO A 157 30.92 -8.00 -20.97
CA PRO A 157 30.44 -6.61 -21.09
C PRO A 157 29.53 -6.21 -19.94
N ASN A 158 29.43 -4.91 -19.64
CA ASN A 158 28.63 -4.39 -18.52
C ASN A 158 27.18 -4.91 -18.53
N MET A 159 26.53 -4.89 -19.68
CA MET A 159 25.18 -5.43 -19.88
C MET A 159 25.07 -6.92 -19.47
N ALA A 160 26.00 -7.74 -19.96
CA ALA A 160 26.01 -9.17 -19.64
C ALA A 160 26.28 -9.40 -18.15
N MET A 161 27.16 -8.60 -17.54
CA MET A 161 27.43 -8.66 -16.11
C MET A 161 26.20 -8.26 -15.27
N GLY A 162 25.46 -7.25 -15.69
CA GLY A 162 24.18 -6.88 -15.07
C GLY A 162 23.20 -8.05 -15.06
N TYR A 163 23.05 -8.76 -16.16
CA TYR A 163 22.19 -9.96 -16.21
C TYR A 163 22.68 -11.09 -15.32
N ILE A 164 24.00 -11.35 -15.26
CA ILE A 164 24.58 -12.35 -14.35
C ILE A 164 24.27 -11.97 -12.89
N PHE A 165 24.46 -10.71 -12.55
CA PHE A 165 24.25 -10.22 -11.20
C PHE A 165 22.77 -10.28 -10.79
N GLU A 166 21.86 -9.84 -11.67
CA GLU A 166 20.40 -9.96 -11.48
C GLU A 166 19.98 -11.43 -11.25
N ASP A 167 20.49 -12.37 -12.07
CA ASP A 167 20.17 -13.80 -11.90
C ASP A 167 20.67 -14.36 -10.57
N LEU A 168 21.86 -13.97 -10.14
CA LEU A 168 22.40 -14.37 -8.84
C LEU A 168 21.57 -13.83 -7.70
N VAL A 169 21.22 -12.54 -7.72
CA VAL A 169 20.35 -11.91 -6.71
C VAL A 169 19.01 -12.63 -6.67
N ARG A 170 18.41 -12.91 -7.82
CA ARG A 170 17.16 -13.66 -7.92
C ARG A 170 17.28 -15.07 -7.30
N ARG A 171 18.28 -15.87 -7.69
CA ARG A 171 18.47 -17.23 -7.17
C ARG A 171 18.69 -17.24 -5.66
N PHE A 172 19.48 -16.32 -5.14
CA PHE A 172 19.71 -16.23 -3.70
C PHE A 172 18.46 -15.75 -2.95
N ASN A 173 17.69 -14.82 -3.51
CA ASN A 173 16.44 -14.38 -2.92
C ASN A 173 15.38 -15.49 -2.92
N GLU A 174 15.26 -16.27 -4.00
CA GLU A 174 14.37 -17.42 -4.07
C GLU A 174 14.72 -18.48 -3.01
N GLN A 175 16.00 -18.64 -2.66
CA GLN A 175 16.41 -19.52 -1.56
C GLN A 175 16.20 -18.91 -0.18
N ALA A 176 16.33 -17.60 -0.03
CA ALA A 176 16.19 -16.90 1.24
C ALA A 176 14.72 -16.73 1.68
N ASN A 177 13.76 -16.86 0.75
CA ASN A 177 12.34 -16.65 1.02
C ASN A 177 11.70 -17.60 2.04
N GLU A 178 12.42 -18.62 2.50
CA GLU A 178 11.99 -19.46 3.62
C GLU A 178 12.18 -18.75 5.00
N GLU A 179 13.00 -17.70 5.12
CA GLU A 179 13.36 -17.08 6.41
C GLU A 179 13.04 -15.57 6.54
N ALA A 180 12.75 -14.85 5.49
CA ALA A 180 12.67 -13.37 5.58
C ALA A 180 11.46 -12.79 4.85
N GLY A 181 10.72 -11.93 5.56
CA GLY A 181 9.66 -11.09 5.02
C GLY A 181 10.15 -9.97 4.07
N ASP A 182 11.21 -10.21 3.31
CA ASP A 182 11.68 -9.27 2.31
C ASP A 182 10.69 -9.20 1.14
N HIS A 183 10.18 -8.01 0.86
CA HIS A 183 9.18 -7.70 -0.17
C HIS A 183 9.79 -7.72 -1.58
N PHE A 184 10.30 -8.88 -2.03
CA PHE A 184 10.82 -9.02 -3.39
C PHE A 184 9.66 -9.15 -4.39
N THR A 185 9.63 -8.27 -5.39
CA THR A 185 8.61 -8.31 -6.43
C THR A 185 8.97 -9.34 -7.49
N PRO A 186 8.09 -10.29 -7.84
CA PRO A 186 8.35 -11.25 -8.89
C PRO A 186 8.61 -10.59 -10.24
N ARG A 187 9.59 -11.12 -10.99
CA ARG A 187 10.05 -10.54 -12.25
C ARG A 187 8.94 -10.37 -13.29
N GLU A 188 8.06 -11.36 -13.41
CA GLU A 188 6.92 -11.29 -14.33
C GLU A 188 5.92 -10.20 -13.95
N VAL A 189 5.79 -9.88 -12.65
CA VAL A 189 4.97 -8.75 -12.17
C VAL A 189 5.65 -7.43 -12.52
N ILE A 190 6.97 -7.31 -12.30
CA ILE A 190 7.75 -6.14 -12.73
C ILE A 190 7.60 -5.91 -14.22
N LYS A 191 7.78 -6.94 -15.05
CA LYS A 191 7.61 -6.83 -16.50
C LYS A 191 6.21 -6.37 -16.90
N LEU A 192 5.16 -6.90 -16.25
CA LEU A 192 3.79 -6.44 -16.50
C LEU A 192 3.64 -4.97 -16.12
N MET A 193 4.14 -4.54 -14.96
CA MET A 193 4.08 -3.14 -14.52
C MET A 193 4.79 -2.21 -15.53
N VAL A 194 5.98 -2.59 -15.98
CA VAL A 194 6.76 -1.85 -16.97
C VAL A 194 5.99 -1.76 -18.30
N ASN A 195 5.47 -2.87 -18.80
CA ASN A 195 4.69 -2.88 -20.04
C ASN A 195 3.43 -2.00 -19.92
N LEU A 196 2.70 -2.06 -18.81
CA LEU A 196 1.54 -1.20 -18.57
C LEU A 196 1.92 0.28 -18.47
N LEU A 197 3.03 0.58 -17.79
CA LEU A 197 3.53 1.94 -17.57
C LEU A 197 3.90 2.63 -18.88
N PHE A 198 4.57 1.92 -19.79
CA PHE A 198 5.03 2.47 -21.07
C PHE A 198 4.05 2.25 -22.21
N ASN A 199 2.94 1.53 -21.99
CA ASN A 199 1.95 1.25 -23.04
C ASN A 199 1.36 2.53 -23.63
N GLY A 200 1.58 2.76 -24.91
CA GLY A 200 1.08 3.93 -25.66
C GLY A 200 1.79 5.24 -25.31
N GLN A 201 3.01 5.20 -24.75
CA GLN A 201 3.80 6.38 -24.44
C GLN A 201 4.80 6.69 -25.57
N GLU A 202 4.48 7.70 -26.38
CA GLU A 202 5.30 8.09 -27.54
C GLU A 202 6.57 8.85 -27.15
N ASP A 203 6.62 9.46 -25.98
CA ASP A 203 7.75 10.26 -25.51
C ASP A 203 9.03 9.41 -25.28
N VAL A 204 8.89 8.10 -25.06
CA VAL A 204 10.00 7.16 -24.96
C VAL A 204 10.81 7.09 -26.27
N TYR A 205 10.17 7.37 -27.40
CA TYR A 205 10.78 7.34 -28.72
C TYR A 205 11.34 8.70 -29.17
N THR A 206 11.16 9.76 -28.35
CA THR A 206 11.62 11.10 -28.70
C THR A 206 13.14 11.22 -28.51
N GLU A 207 13.85 11.48 -29.61
CA GLU A 207 15.32 11.63 -29.58
C GLU A 207 15.73 12.86 -28.75
N GLY A 208 16.75 12.67 -27.90
CA GLY A 208 17.31 13.72 -27.04
C GLY A 208 16.51 14.04 -25.79
N LYS A 209 15.36 13.38 -25.54
CA LYS A 209 14.61 13.53 -24.30
C LYS A 209 15.30 12.71 -23.18
N VAL A 210 15.54 13.37 -22.04
CA VAL A 210 15.97 12.69 -20.80
C VAL A 210 14.74 12.11 -20.11
N ILE A 211 14.72 10.80 -19.89
CA ILE A 211 13.64 10.09 -19.22
C ILE A 211 14.08 9.79 -17.79
N ARG A 212 13.39 10.40 -16.81
CA ARG A 212 13.66 10.19 -15.38
C ARG A 212 12.67 9.19 -14.81
N ILE A 213 13.22 8.13 -14.21
CA ILE A 213 12.45 7.04 -13.59
C ILE A 213 12.77 7.02 -12.10
N TYR A 214 11.74 6.86 -11.26
CA TYR A 214 11.89 6.88 -9.81
C TYR A 214 11.15 5.72 -9.13
N ASP A 215 11.83 5.13 -8.13
CA ASP A 215 11.23 4.16 -7.21
C ASP A 215 11.56 4.56 -5.75
N PRO A 216 10.56 5.02 -4.96
CA PRO A 216 10.74 5.43 -3.57
C PRO A 216 11.02 4.29 -2.59
N THR A 217 10.92 3.04 -3.03
CA THR A 217 11.11 1.80 -2.26
C THR A 217 11.86 0.78 -3.12
N CYS A 218 12.99 1.22 -3.71
CA CYS A 218 13.56 0.54 -4.88
C CYS A 218 14.09 -0.88 -4.61
N GLY A 219 14.21 -1.29 -3.35
CA GLY A 219 14.70 -2.61 -3.01
C GLY A 219 16.07 -2.87 -3.64
N THR A 220 16.17 -3.95 -4.39
CA THR A 220 17.39 -4.31 -5.13
C THR A 220 17.49 -3.64 -6.51
N GLY A 221 16.60 -2.70 -6.86
CA GLY A 221 16.62 -1.97 -8.11
C GLY A 221 15.97 -2.67 -9.32
N GLY A 222 15.30 -3.79 -9.10
CA GLY A 222 14.73 -4.61 -10.19
C GLY A 222 13.73 -3.87 -11.08
N MET A 223 12.89 -2.98 -10.52
CA MET A 223 11.95 -2.18 -11.30
C MET A 223 12.65 -1.11 -12.14
N LEU A 224 13.68 -0.48 -11.59
CA LEU A 224 14.50 0.52 -12.29
C LEU A 224 15.22 -0.12 -13.47
N SER A 225 15.93 -1.23 -13.23
CA SER A 225 16.68 -1.94 -14.27
C SER A 225 15.78 -2.51 -15.38
N GLU A 226 14.62 -3.07 -15.07
CA GLU A 226 13.70 -3.59 -16.10
C GLU A 226 13.07 -2.47 -16.91
N SER A 227 12.79 -1.31 -16.28
CA SER A 227 12.29 -0.12 -16.98
C SER A 227 13.31 0.44 -17.97
N GLU A 228 14.56 0.59 -17.57
CA GLU A 228 15.65 1.02 -18.44
C GLU A 228 15.83 0.06 -19.61
N LYS A 229 15.88 -1.25 -19.33
CA LYS A 229 16.01 -2.29 -20.35
C LYS A 229 14.87 -2.24 -21.37
N HIS A 230 13.64 -2.05 -20.90
CA HIS A 230 12.46 -1.92 -21.77
C HIS A 230 12.61 -0.72 -22.72
N ILE A 231 12.99 0.45 -22.19
CA ILE A 231 13.15 1.67 -22.98
C ILE A 231 14.30 1.50 -23.99
N LEU A 232 15.46 0.99 -23.56
CA LEU A 232 16.62 0.83 -24.42
C LEU A 232 16.42 -0.26 -25.50
N ALA A 233 15.57 -1.26 -25.25
CA ALA A 233 15.18 -2.25 -26.26
C ALA A 233 14.36 -1.61 -27.40
N GLU A 234 13.48 -0.67 -27.08
CA GLU A 234 12.65 0.06 -28.04
C GLU A 234 13.38 1.25 -28.67
N ASN A 235 14.18 1.97 -27.86
CA ASN A 235 14.96 3.13 -28.28
C ASN A 235 16.40 3.08 -27.72
N PRO A 236 17.36 2.49 -28.46
CA PRO A 236 18.76 2.38 -28.00
C PRO A 236 19.49 3.72 -27.81
N ARG A 237 18.88 4.84 -28.25
CA ARG A 237 19.43 6.19 -28.08
C ARG A 237 18.78 6.99 -26.97
N ALA A 238 17.86 6.39 -26.23
CA ALA A 238 17.22 7.06 -25.11
C ALA A 238 18.26 7.38 -24.01
N HIS A 239 18.11 8.55 -23.41
CA HIS A 239 18.86 8.90 -22.20
C HIS A 239 17.97 8.67 -20.98
N VAL A 240 18.28 7.64 -20.21
CA VAL A 240 17.51 7.22 -19.04
C VAL A 240 18.28 7.57 -17.77
N GLU A 241 17.65 8.23 -16.83
CA GLU A 241 18.19 8.51 -15.49
C GLU A 241 17.35 7.77 -14.45
N LEU A 242 18.02 6.93 -13.66
CA LEU A 242 17.39 6.10 -12.62
C LEU A 242 17.55 6.73 -11.24
N TYR A 243 16.45 6.94 -10.55
CA TYR A 243 16.41 7.47 -9.20
C TYR A 243 15.75 6.46 -8.27
N GLY A 244 16.26 6.34 -7.05
CA GLY A 244 15.68 5.44 -6.07
C GLY A 244 15.95 5.87 -4.65
N GLN A 245 15.13 5.34 -3.73
CA GLN A 245 15.38 5.45 -2.31
C GLN A 245 15.09 4.11 -1.64
N GLU A 246 15.98 3.69 -0.71
CA GLU A 246 15.85 2.41 -0.03
C GLU A 246 16.32 2.52 1.43
N TYR A 247 15.53 1.96 2.34
CA TYR A 247 15.80 1.98 3.77
C TYR A 247 16.54 0.71 4.26
N ASN A 248 16.36 -0.43 3.56
CA ASN A 248 17.06 -1.67 3.89
C ASN A 248 18.51 -1.60 3.41
N PRO A 249 19.52 -1.75 4.32
CA PRO A 249 20.93 -1.58 3.93
C PRO A 249 21.41 -2.59 2.88
N GLU A 250 20.98 -3.86 2.99
CA GLU A 250 21.40 -4.93 2.06
C GLU A 250 20.80 -4.68 0.67
N SER A 251 19.53 -4.35 0.58
CA SER A 251 18.85 -4.03 -0.67
C SER A 251 19.45 -2.79 -1.35
N PHE A 252 19.71 -1.74 -0.58
CA PHE A 252 20.42 -0.54 -1.06
C PHE A 252 21.81 -0.89 -1.65
N ALA A 253 22.59 -1.72 -0.93
CA ALA A 253 23.91 -2.13 -1.39
C ALA A 253 23.84 -2.94 -2.69
N ILE A 254 22.86 -3.81 -2.84
CA ILE A 254 22.63 -4.59 -4.06
C ILE A 254 22.28 -3.65 -5.22
N CYS A 255 21.30 -2.74 -5.03
CA CYS A 255 20.89 -1.77 -6.05
C CYS A 255 22.07 -0.89 -6.50
N GLY A 256 22.79 -0.28 -5.56
CA GLY A 256 23.96 0.54 -5.87
C GLY A 256 25.09 -0.25 -6.55
N SER A 257 25.26 -1.52 -6.18
CA SER A 257 26.26 -2.39 -6.82
C SER A 257 25.91 -2.75 -8.27
N ASP A 258 24.61 -2.99 -8.56
CA ASP A 258 24.15 -3.23 -9.94
C ASP A 258 24.47 -2.05 -10.84
N LEU A 259 24.16 -0.83 -10.38
CA LEU A 259 24.50 0.40 -11.12
C LEU A 259 26.02 0.58 -11.29
N MET A 260 26.84 0.34 -10.24
CA MET A 260 28.29 0.40 -10.36
C MET A 260 28.82 -0.59 -11.38
N ILE A 261 28.31 -1.83 -11.41
CA ILE A 261 28.69 -2.89 -12.34
C ILE A 261 28.38 -2.49 -13.79
N LYS A 262 27.27 -1.81 -14.01
CA LYS A 262 26.84 -1.29 -15.31
C LYS A 262 27.58 -0.03 -15.73
N GLY A 263 28.25 0.65 -14.82
CA GLY A 263 28.95 1.92 -15.05
C GLY A 263 28.03 3.13 -14.97
N GLU A 264 26.88 2.98 -14.32
CA GLU A 264 25.87 4.02 -14.17
C GLU A 264 26.10 4.90 -12.93
N ASN A 265 25.33 5.99 -12.83
CA ASN A 265 25.47 6.94 -11.73
C ASN A 265 24.75 6.43 -10.47
N THR A 266 25.51 6.15 -9.42
CA THR A 266 24.99 5.65 -8.14
C THR A 266 24.48 6.73 -7.20
N HIS A 267 24.69 8.03 -7.50
CA HIS A 267 24.28 9.14 -6.63
C HIS A 267 22.78 9.33 -6.55
N GLN A 268 22.07 8.83 -7.53
CA GLN A 268 20.63 8.91 -7.64
C GLN A 268 19.90 7.84 -6.80
N ILE A 269 20.65 6.91 -6.20
CA ILE A 269 20.09 5.96 -5.22
C ILE A 269 20.45 6.44 -3.83
N VAL A 270 19.45 6.76 -3.03
CA VAL A 270 19.60 7.37 -1.71
C VAL A 270 19.28 6.34 -0.62
N PHE A 271 20.14 6.27 0.40
CA PHE A 271 19.90 5.44 1.56
C PHE A 271 19.12 6.21 2.62
N GLY A 272 17.90 5.78 2.90
CA GLY A 272 17.08 6.41 3.93
C GLY A 272 15.60 6.08 3.84
N ASP A 273 14.88 6.55 4.86
CA ASP A 273 13.44 6.40 4.99
C ASP A 273 12.70 7.47 4.18
N THR A 274 11.95 7.07 3.17
CA THR A 274 11.20 7.95 2.26
C THR A 274 10.11 8.76 2.98
N LEU A 275 9.45 8.19 3.97
CA LEU A 275 8.41 8.89 4.73
C LEU A 275 9.01 9.86 5.74
N GLY A 276 10.07 9.44 6.45
CA GLY A 276 10.80 10.21 7.43
C GLY A 276 10.23 10.13 8.84
N THR A 277 11.14 10.17 9.82
CA THR A 277 10.80 10.10 11.25
C THR A 277 11.01 11.43 11.98
N GLY A 278 11.69 12.38 11.35
CA GLY A 278 12.17 13.61 11.99
C GLY A 278 13.31 13.36 13.00
N ARG A 279 13.95 12.18 12.96
CA ARG A 279 15.03 11.75 13.87
C ARG A 279 16.26 11.29 13.09
N GLY A 280 16.62 12.04 12.05
CA GLY A 280 17.70 11.69 11.13
C GLY A 280 18.98 11.26 11.83
N LYS A 281 19.69 10.30 11.25
CA LYS A 281 21.01 9.84 11.66
C LYS A 281 22.03 10.23 10.61
N GLU A 282 23.26 10.47 11.01
CA GLU A 282 24.35 10.76 10.06
C GLU A 282 24.46 9.65 9.00
N GLY A 283 24.51 10.05 7.73
CA GLY A 283 24.60 9.13 6.59
C GLY A 283 23.32 8.39 6.23
N VAL A 284 22.17 8.78 6.82
CA VAL A 284 20.83 8.25 6.50
C VAL A 284 19.89 9.42 6.20
N VAL A 285 19.30 9.43 5.02
CA VAL A 285 18.29 10.45 4.67
C VAL A 285 17.00 10.16 5.40
N ASP A 286 16.42 11.17 6.01
CA ASP A 286 15.19 11.09 6.79
C ASP A 286 14.10 11.90 6.09
N GLY A 287 13.25 11.25 5.32
CA GLY A 287 12.25 11.83 4.45
C GLY A 287 12.63 11.76 2.97
N ASP A 288 12.12 12.70 2.18
CA ASP A 288 12.35 12.77 0.73
C ASP A 288 13.83 12.93 0.38
N GLY A 289 14.40 11.92 -0.27
CA GLY A 289 15.80 11.91 -0.71
C GLY A 289 16.08 12.72 -1.98
N HIS A 290 15.02 13.15 -2.68
CA HIS A 290 15.10 13.89 -3.94
C HIS A 290 14.19 15.12 -3.92
N PRO A 291 14.32 16.04 -2.93
CA PRO A 291 13.33 17.09 -2.70
C PRO A 291 13.06 18.01 -3.90
N ASP A 292 14.10 18.28 -4.70
CA ASP A 292 14.04 19.21 -5.83
C ASP A 292 13.79 18.53 -7.19
N GLU A 293 13.60 17.19 -7.20
CA GLU A 293 13.45 16.43 -8.43
C GLU A 293 11.99 16.07 -8.72
N THR A 294 11.68 15.99 -10.01
CA THR A 294 10.40 15.48 -10.54
C THR A 294 10.67 14.41 -11.59
N PHE A 295 9.75 13.45 -11.73
CA PHE A 295 9.97 12.25 -12.51
C PHE A 295 8.86 12.01 -13.53
N HIS A 296 9.25 11.57 -14.73
CA HIS A 296 8.32 11.25 -15.82
C HIS A 296 7.59 9.93 -15.58
N TYR A 297 8.32 8.94 -15.05
CA TYR A 297 7.80 7.60 -14.77
C TYR A 297 8.19 7.17 -13.37
N MET A 298 7.27 6.54 -12.68
CA MET A 298 7.52 6.05 -11.33
C MET A 298 6.92 4.66 -11.16
N LEU A 299 7.67 3.80 -10.48
CA LEU A 299 7.22 2.45 -10.12
C LEU A 299 7.46 2.23 -8.63
N ALA A 300 6.61 1.45 -7.97
CA ALA A 300 6.87 1.04 -6.60
C ALA A 300 6.11 -0.24 -6.25
N ASN A 301 6.72 -1.03 -5.37
CA ASN A 301 6.04 -2.02 -4.55
C ASN A 301 6.25 -1.65 -3.08
N PRO A 302 5.51 -0.65 -2.57
CA PRO A 302 5.68 -0.22 -1.18
C PRO A 302 5.26 -1.33 -0.21
N PRO A 303 5.79 -1.32 1.02
CA PRO A 303 5.33 -2.25 2.03
C PRO A 303 3.85 -2.01 2.33
N PHE A 304 3.00 -3.03 2.15
CA PHE A 304 1.58 -2.95 2.44
C PHE A 304 1.21 -3.77 3.67
N GLY A 305 0.26 -3.24 4.46
CA GLY A 305 -0.10 -3.80 5.76
C GLY A 305 0.99 -3.60 6.83
N VAL A 306 1.91 -2.67 6.62
CA VAL A 306 2.97 -2.32 7.55
C VAL A 306 2.62 -1.02 8.29
N GLU A 307 2.82 -1.06 9.60
CA GLU A 307 2.58 0.08 10.50
C GLU A 307 3.60 1.20 10.25
N TRP A 308 3.10 2.44 10.12
CA TRP A 308 3.92 3.65 9.94
C TRP A 308 3.94 4.53 11.21
N LYS A 309 3.86 3.90 12.39
CA LYS A 309 3.88 4.59 13.67
C LYS A 309 5.20 5.31 13.98
N PRO A 310 6.37 4.81 13.57
CA PRO A 310 7.63 5.55 13.74
C PRO A 310 7.63 6.90 13.01
N GLU A 311 6.99 6.99 11.85
CA GLU A 311 6.94 8.15 10.97
C GLU A 311 5.74 9.08 11.30
N GLN A 312 4.81 8.63 12.17
CA GLN A 312 3.52 9.27 12.43
C GLN A 312 3.63 10.76 12.78
N ASP A 313 4.49 11.12 13.71
CA ASP A 313 4.62 12.50 14.17
C ASP A 313 5.12 13.42 13.05
N TYR A 314 6.10 12.97 12.28
CA TYR A 314 6.70 13.71 11.18
C TYR A 314 5.71 13.89 10.02
N VAL A 315 5.10 12.82 9.56
CA VAL A 315 4.08 12.80 8.49
C VAL A 315 2.84 13.65 8.89
N THR A 316 2.39 13.53 10.15
CA THR A 316 1.26 14.32 10.65
C THR A 316 1.59 15.81 10.72
N GLN A 317 2.82 16.17 11.10
CA GLN A 317 3.25 17.57 11.09
C GLN A 317 3.28 18.14 9.67
N GLU A 318 3.79 17.38 8.70
CA GLU A 318 3.80 17.78 7.29
C GLU A 318 2.38 17.99 6.77
N HIS A 319 1.49 17.00 6.98
CA HIS A 319 0.07 17.10 6.64
C HIS A 319 -0.59 18.36 7.23
N ASN A 320 -0.42 18.60 8.54
CA ASN A 320 -1.08 19.69 9.24
C ASN A 320 -0.53 21.09 8.90
N LYS A 321 0.77 21.19 8.63
CA LYS A 321 1.43 22.50 8.38
C LYS A 321 1.41 22.90 6.92
N LEU A 322 1.61 21.92 6.03
CA LEU A 322 1.81 22.19 4.60
C LEU A 322 0.56 21.86 3.77
N GLY A 323 -0.32 20.95 4.21
CA GLY A 323 -1.45 20.51 3.41
C GLY A 323 -0.98 20.05 2.02
N PHE A 324 -1.59 20.57 0.96
CA PHE A 324 -1.21 20.26 -0.43
C PHE A 324 0.10 20.89 -0.92
N ASN A 325 0.72 21.76 -0.14
CA ASN A 325 2.09 22.22 -0.40
C ASN A 325 3.15 21.20 0.09
N GLY A 326 2.72 20.19 0.86
CA GLY A 326 3.53 19.03 1.24
C GLY A 326 3.07 17.79 0.49
N ARG A 327 3.59 16.64 0.93
CA ARG A 327 3.34 15.34 0.28
C ARG A 327 1.96 14.74 0.62
N PHE A 328 1.43 14.99 1.82
CA PHE A 328 0.33 14.23 2.42
C PHE A 328 -0.97 15.04 2.58
N GLY A 329 -1.21 15.99 1.70
CA GLY A 329 -2.34 16.95 1.80
C GLY A 329 -3.72 16.30 1.70
N ALA A 330 -3.88 15.22 0.94
CA ALA A 330 -5.17 14.60 0.67
C ALA A 330 -5.75 13.87 1.89
N GLY A 331 -4.90 13.37 2.80
CA GLY A 331 -5.34 12.66 4.00
C GLY A 331 -4.29 11.70 4.53
N LEU A 332 -4.50 11.21 5.74
CA LEU A 332 -3.62 10.22 6.37
C LEU A 332 -4.35 8.88 6.50
N PRO A 333 -3.77 7.78 6.01
CA PRO A 333 -4.35 6.45 6.18
C PRO A 333 -4.24 5.99 7.64
N ARG A 334 -4.93 4.92 7.98
CA ARG A 334 -4.80 4.28 9.30
C ARG A 334 -3.35 3.88 9.58
N ILE A 335 -2.95 3.90 10.87
CA ILE A 335 -1.56 3.67 11.30
C ILE A 335 -1.01 2.31 10.88
N ASN A 336 -1.85 1.28 10.82
CA ASN A 336 -1.42 -0.08 10.51
C ASN A 336 -1.26 -0.39 9.00
N ASP A 337 -1.37 0.62 8.12
CA ASP A 337 -1.13 0.47 6.68
C ASP A 337 -0.71 1.80 6.04
N GLY A 338 0.59 1.96 5.82
CA GLY A 338 1.20 3.16 5.24
C GLY A 338 1.29 3.21 3.72
N ALA A 339 0.81 2.19 3.00
CA ALA A 339 1.03 2.06 1.55
C ALA A 339 0.56 3.29 0.73
N LEU A 340 -0.57 3.90 1.09
CA LEU A 340 -1.09 5.09 0.41
C LEU A 340 -0.24 6.36 0.65
N LEU A 341 0.62 6.40 1.67
CA LEU A 341 1.56 7.52 1.86
C LEU A 341 2.62 7.53 0.75
N PHE A 342 3.10 6.35 0.33
CA PHE A 342 4.05 6.25 -0.78
C PHE A 342 3.42 6.73 -2.10
N LEU A 343 2.15 6.40 -2.36
CA LEU A 343 1.48 6.93 -3.56
C LEU A 343 1.33 8.46 -3.51
N GLN A 344 0.98 9.04 -2.36
CA GLN A 344 0.94 10.50 -2.19
C GLN A 344 2.33 11.12 -2.39
N HIS A 345 3.39 10.49 -1.85
CA HIS A 345 4.77 10.91 -2.08
C HIS A 345 5.11 10.88 -3.58
N MET A 346 4.80 9.79 -4.30
CA MET A 346 5.05 9.72 -5.75
C MET A 346 4.27 10.80 -6.51
N LEU A 347 3.01 11.06 -6.15
CA LEU A 347 2.20 12.11 -6.76
C LEU A 347 2.75 13.52 -6.50
N SER A 348 3.43 13.74 -5.36
CA SER A 348 4.09 15.03 -5.09
C SER A 348 5.33 15.25 -5.97
N LYS A 349 5.89 14.17 -6.55
CA LYS A 349 7.08 14.18 -7.42
C LYS A 349 6.74 14.17 -8.92
N ARG A 350 5.47 14.33 -9.28
CA ARG A 350 5.05 14.36 -10.68
C ARG A 350 5.53 15.61 -11.41
N VAL A 351 5.84 15.45 -12.67
CA VAL A 351 6.00 16.56 -13.62
C VAL A 351 4.61 17.15 -13.86
N PRO A 352 4.41 18.49 -13.80
CA PRO A 352 3.15 19.09 -14.18
C PRO A 352 2.78 18.77 -15.63
N SER A 353 1.52 18.40 -15.88
CA SER A 353 0.97 18.22 -17.22
C SER A 353 0.65 19.56 -17.87
N GLU A 354 0.35 19.58 -19.18
CA GLU A 354 -0.10 20.79 -19.88
C GLU A 354 -1.37 21.37 -19.23
N ASP A 355 -2.32 20.51 -18.87
CA ASP A 355 -3.55 20.91 -18.16
C ASP A 355 -3.28 21.55 -16.78
N GLU A 356 -2.13 21.22 -16.16
CA GLU A 356 -1.64 21.80 -14.90
C GLU A 356 -0.70 23.00 -15.11
N GLY A 357 -0.56 23.51 -16.35
CA GLY A 357 0.33 24.61 -16.71
C GLY A 357 1.79 24.22 -16.93
N GLY A 358 2.07 22.92 -17.09
CA GLY A 358 3.39 22.38 -17.43
C GLY A 358 3.78 22.61 -18.89
N GLN A 359 4.96 22.10 -19.26
CA GLN A 359 5.46 22.16 -20.65
C GLN A 359 4.70 21.19 -21.57
N PRO A 360 4.61 21.46 -22.87
CA PRO A 360 4.06 20.54 -23.85
C PRO A 360 4.72 19.15 -23.75
N GLY A 361 3.87 18.12 -23.72
CA GLY A 361 4.30 16.73 -23.49
C GLY A 361 4.81 16.44 -22.07
N GLY A 362 4.55 17.35 -21.10
CA GLY A 362 4.79 17.12 -19.67
C GLY A 362 3.83 16.11 -19.07
N GLY A 363 3.99 15.89 -17.77
CA GLY A 363 3.20 14.95 -16.99
C GLY A 363 3.95 13.67 -16.66
N SER A 364 3.33 12.88 -15.80
CA SER A 364 3.92 11.65 -15.25
C SER A 364 2.96 10.47 -15.35
N ARG A 365 3.53 9.26 -15.33
CA ARG A 365 2.80 8.01 -15.11
C ARG A 365 3.43 7.21 -13.99
N ILE A 366 2.59 6.58 -13.21
CA ILE A 366 2.95 5.84 -11.99
C ILE A 366 2.33 4.45 -12.09
N ALA A 367 3.13 3.41 -11.81
CA ALA A 367 2.63 2.05 -11.61
C ALA A 367 2.99 1.61 -10.19
N VAL A 368 2.00 1.29 -9.37
CA VAL A 368 2.22 0.88 -8.00
C VAL A 368 1.43 -0.38 -7.66
N VAL A 369 2.06 -1.30 -6.92
CA VAL A 369 1.41 -2.52 -6.45
C VAL A 369 0.84 -2.28 -5.06
N PHE A 370 -0.41 -2.74 -4.86
CA PHE A 370 -1.08 -2.71 -3.57
C PHE A 370 -1.75 -4.05 -3.25
N ASN A 371 -2.03 -4.28 -1.98
CA ASN A 371 -3.03 -5.25 -1.56
C ASN A 371 -4.46 -4.69 -1.82
N GLY A 372 -5.50 -5.41 -1.43
CA GLY A 372 -6.89 -4.96 -1.63
C GLY A 372 -7.31 -3.77 -0.78
N SER A 373 -6.60 -3.49 0.32
CA SER A 373 -6.99 -2.46 1.31
C SER A 373 -7.17 -1.05 0.70
N PRO A 374 -6.24 -0.52 -0.11
CA PRO A 374 -6.40 0.78 -0.75
C PRO A 374 -7.66 0.95 -1.60
N LEU A 375 -8.28 -0.11 -2.07
CA LEU A 375 -9.48 -0.04 -2.92
C LEU A 375 -10.73 0.40 -2.15
N PHE A 376 -10.91 -0.08 -0.92
CA PHE A 376 -12.20 0.08 -0.21
C PHE A 376 -12.07 0.41 1.28
N THR A 377 -10.88 0.31 1.88
CA THR A 377 -10.72 0.61 3.31
C THR A 377 -10.95 2.08 3.61
N GLY A 378 -11.55 2.35 4.75
CA GLY A 378 -11.88 3.70 5.22
C GLY A 378 -13.28 4.15 4.79
N ASP A 379 -14.04 4.63 5.78
CA ASP A 379 -15.40 5.16 5.60
C ASP A 379 -15.38 6.55 4.92
N ALA A 380 -16.53 7.01 4.45
CA ALA A 380 -16.69 8.35 3.89
C ALA A 380 -16.10 9.42 4.81
N GLY A 381 -15.23 10.26 4.26
CA GLY A 381 -14.50 11.30 4.99
C GLY A 381 -13.30 10.82 5.80
N SER A 382 -12.92 9.52 5.74
CA SER A 382 -11.64 9.03 6.29
C SER A 382 -10.47 9.41 5.41
N GLY A 383 -9.26 9.29 5.95
CA GLY A 383 -8.03 9.60 5.20
C GLY A 383 -7.88 8.79 3.92
N GLU A 384 -8.12 7.47 3.97
CA GLU A 384 -8.03 6.60 2.79
C GLU A 384 -9.08 6.96 1.74
N SER A 385 -10.34 7.21 2.15
CA SER A 385 -11.39 7.63 1.25
C SER A 385 -11.08 8.99 0.60
N ASN A 386 -10.52 9.93 1.35
CA ASN A 386 -10.12 11.25 0.86
C ASN A 386 -8.94 11.16 -0.13
N ILE A 387 -7.98 10.26 0.09
CA ILE A 387 -6.87 10.03 -0.85
C ILE A 387 -7.42 9.47 -2.18
N ARG A 388 -8.32 8.47 -2.15
CA ARG A 388 -9.00 7.95 -3.35
C ARG A 388 -9.77 9.06 -4.07
N ARG A 389 -10.55 9.82 -3.30
CA ARG A 389 -11.29 10.98 -3.80
C ARG A 389 -10.37 11.93 -4.56
N TRP A 390 -9.27 12.34 -3.95
CA TRP A 390 -8.30 13.26 -4.55
C TRP A 390 -7.74 12.74 -5.87
N ILE A 391 -7.36 11.47 -5.93
CA ILE A 391 -6.80 10.86 -7.13
C ILE A 391 -7.85 10.75 -8.24
N ILE A 392 -9.07 10.34 -7.91
CA ILE A 392 -10.14 10.10 -8.88
C ILE A 392 -10.74 11.41 -9.38
N GLU A 393 -11.01 12.36 -8.50
CA GLU A 393 -11.59 13.67 -8.87
C GLU A 393 -10.64 14.53 -9.71
N ASN A 394 -9.31 14.38 -9.54
CA ASN A 394 -8.32 15.01 -10.41
C ASN A 394 -8.07 14.23 -11.71
N ASP A 395 -8.84 13.20 -11.95
CA ASP A 395 -8.73 12.36 -13.15
C ASP A 395 -7.36 11.69 -13.33
N TRP A 396 -6.70 11.31 -12.23
CA TRP A 396 -5.37 10.69 -12.30
C TRP A 396 -5.41 9.17 -12.30
N LEU A 397 -6.42 8.51 -11.74
CA LEU A 397 -6.53 7.05 -11.78
C LEU A 397 -6.87 6.59 -13.20
N GLU A 398 -5.93 5.93 -13.88
CA GLU A 398 -6.10 5.46 -15.25
C GLU A 398 -6.66 4.03 -15.31
N ALA A 399 -6.04 3.13 -14.52
CA ALA A 399 -6.46 1.73 -14.48
C ALA A 399 -6.12 1.06 -13.15
N VAL A 400 -6.87 -0.01 -12.82
CA VAL A 400 -6.58 -0.95 -11.77
C VAL A 400 -6.59 -2.36 -12.34
N VAL A 401 -5.48 -3.10 -12.20
CA VAL A 401 -5.33 -4.48 -12.66
C VAL A 401 -5.31 -5.41 -11.45
N GLY A 402 -6.36 -6.21 -11.26
CA GLY A 402 -6.44 -7.21 -10.20
C GLY A 402 -5.70 -8.49 -10.61
N LEU A 403 -4.58 -8.76 -9.94
CA LEU A 403 -3.71 -9.90 -10.22
C LEU A 403 -4.22 -11.21 -9.59
N PRO A 404 -3.82 -12.39 -10.11
CA PRO A 404 -4.07 -13.65 -9.45
C PRO A 404 -3.50 -13.68 -8.02
N ASP A 405 -4.10 -14.48 -7.16
CA ASP A 405 -3.53 -14.84 -5.87
C ASP A 405 -2.25 -15.68 -6.02
N GLN A 406 -1.44 -15.78 -4.96
CA GLN A 406 -0.24 -16.63 -4.89
C GLN A 406 0.84 -16.30 -5.95
N LEU A 407 0.90 -15.04 -6.43
CA LEU A 407 1.98 -14.57 -7.31
C LEU A 407 3.23 -14.13 -6.54
N PHE A 408 3.07 -13.63 -5.30
CA PHE A 408 4.16 -13.10 -4.49
C PHE A 408 4.74 -14.15 -3.56
N TYR A 409 6.03 -13.98 -3.19
CA TYR A 409 6.77 -14.97 -2.40
C TYR A 409 6.33 -15.03 -0.93
N ASN A 410 5.92 -13.89 -0.38
CA ASN A 410 5.62 -13.71 1.05
C ASN A 410 4.13 -13.51 1.36
N THR A 411 3.27 -13.62 0.36
CA THR A 411 1.82 -13.49 0.55
C THR A 411 1.03 -14.27 -0.48
N GLY A 412 0.00 -14.95 -0.02
CA GLY A 412 -0.95 -15.67 -0.88
C GLY A 412 -2.16 -14.84 -1.32
N ILE A 413 -2.26 -13.55 -0.91
CA ILE A 413 -3.40 -12.70 -1.26
C ILE A 413 -3.33 -12.18 -2.69
N SER A 414 -4.47 -11.80 -3.23
CA SER A 414 -4.54 -11.06 -4.50
C SER A 414 -3.99 -9.65 -4.31
N THR A 415 -3.22 -9.17 -5.29
CA THR A 415 -2.65 -7.83 -5.34
C THR A 415 -3.18 -7.07 -6.55
N TYR A 416 -3.00 -5.77 -6.55
CA TYR A 416 -3.56 -4.87 -7.56
C TYR A 416 -2.49 -3.91 -8.05
N ILE A 417 -2.33 -3.78 -9.37
CA ILE A 417 -1.50 -2.73 -9.96
C ILE A 417 -2.39 -1.53 -10.23
N TRP A 418 -2.05 -0.39 -9.67
CA TRP A 418 -2.69 0.89 -10.00
C TRP A 418 -1.83 1.63 -11.01
N ILE A 419 -2.43 2.06 -12.10
CA ILE A 419 -1.83 2.98 -13.07
C ILE A 419 -2.45 4.35 -12.83
N VAL A 420 -1.60 5.30 -12.45
CA VAL A 420 -1.99 6.67 -12.12
C VAL A 420 -1.22 7.62 -13.04
N SER A 421 -1.90 8.60 -13.63
CA SER A 421 -1.30 9.51 -14.61
C SER A 421 -2.01 10.86 -14.61
N ASN A 422 -1.26 11.96 -14.57
CA ASN A 422 -1.80 13.29 -14.80
C ASN A 422 -1.74 13.70 -16.30
N ARG A 423 -1.44 12.75 -17.19
CA ARG A 423 -1.40 12.95 -18.65
C ARG A 423 -2.17 11.85 -19.40
N LYS A 424 -3.39 11.56 -18.96
CA LYS A 424 -4.24 10.60 -19.67
C LYS A 424 -4.48 11.02 -21.11
N SER A 425 -4.50 10.05 -22.04
CA SER A 425 -4.95 10.30 -23.41
C SER A 425 -6.42 10.70 -23.44
N ASP A 426 -6.85 11.43 -24.46
CA ASP A 426 -8.23 11.96 -24.56
C ASP A 426 -9.30 10.86 -24.46
N LYS A 427 -9.05 9.66 -25.00
CA LYS A 427 -9.97 8.52 -24.88
C LYS A 427 -10.14 8.01 -23.44
N ARG A 428 -9.18 8.31 -22.54
CA ARG A 428 -9.15 7.86 -21.14
C ARG A 428 -9.57 8.94 -20.15
N LYS A 429 -9.62 10.22 -20.57
CA LYS A 429 -10.04 11.32 -19.70
C LYS A 429 -11.43 11.06 -19.11
N GLY A 430 -11.60 11.29 -17.82
CA GLY A 430 -12.84 11.09 -17.06
C GLY A 430 -13.19 9.63 -16.79
N LYS A 431 -12.36 8.67 -17.18
CA LYS A 431 -12.64 7.23 -17.06
C LYS A 431 -11.54 6.47 -16.33
N VAL A 432 -11.93 5.35 -15.71
CA VAL A 432 -11.05 4.36 -15.08
C VAL A 432 -11.33 3.00 -15.69
N GLN A 433 -10.27 2.29 -16.08
CA GLN A 433 -10.35 0.91 -16.53
C GLN A 433 -10.06 -0.06 -15.38
N LEU A 434 -10.97 -0.97 -15.09
CA LEU A 434 -10.73 -2.10 -14.21
C LEU A 434 -10.43 -3.33 -15.08
N ILE A 435 -9.31 -4.03 -14.78
CA ILE A 435 -8.87 -5.22 -15.51
C ILE A 435 -8.77 -6.38 -14.53
N ASN A 436 -9.55 -7.42 -14.76
CA ASN A 436 -9.51 -8.65 -13.95
C ASN A 436 -8.55 -9.65 -14.59
N ALA A 437 -7.37 -9.79 -13.97
CA ALA A 437 -6.37 -10.76 -14.39
C ALA A 437 -6.38 -12.04 -13.52
N GLY A 438 -7.42 -12.29 -12.72
CA GLY A 438 -7.47 -13.43 -11.80
C GLY A 438 -7.25 -14.80 -12.45
N ASP A 439 -7.67 -14.97 -13.70
CA ASP A 439 -7.50 -16.21 -14.47
C ASP A 439 -6.19 -16.28 -15.27
N PHE A 440 -5.40 -15.19 -15.33
CA PHE A 440 -4.12 -15.13 -16.04
C PHE A 440 -3.01 -15.72 -15.16
N ALA A 441 -3.05 -17.00 -14.93
CA ALA A 441 -2.14 -17.69 -14.02
C ALA A 441 -1.55 -18.94 -14.64
N TRP A 442 -0.25 -19.15 -14.42
CA TRP A 442 0.48 -20.37 -14.77
C TRP A 442 0.96 -21.05 -13.49
N LYS A 443 0.51 -22.29 -13.23
CA LYS A 443 0.87 -23.04 -12.03
C LYS A 443 2.34 -23.47 -12.10
N MET A 444 3.10 -23.13 -11.08
CA MET A 444 4.51 -23.50 -10.98
C MET A 444 4.66 -24.99 -10.63
N LYS A 445 5.70 -25.63 -11.15
CA LYS A 445 6.04 -27.03 -10.82
C LYS A 445 6.50 -27.18 -9.37
N LYS A 446 7.16 -26.15 -8.82
CA LYS A 446 7.63 -26.08 -7.44
C LYS A 446 7.23 -24.72 -6.86
N SER A 447 6.67 -24.73 -5.66
CA SER A 447 6.35 -23.49 -4.92
C SER A 447 7.63 -22.85 -4.37
N LEU A 448 7.60 -21.51 -4.28
CA LEU A 448 8.65 -20.69 -3.68
C LEU A 448 7.98 -19.84 -2.59
N GLY A 449 8.01 -20.30 -1.34
CA GLY A 449 7.22 -19.72 -0.27
C GLY A 449 5.72 -19.81 -0.57
N ASP A 450 5.01 -18.68 -0.47
CA ASP A 450 3.58 -18.57 -0.81
C ASP A 450 3.32 -18.49 -2.32
N LYS A 451 4.36 -18.24 -3.12
CA LYS A 451 4.25 -18.16 -4.57
C LYS A 451 4.07 -19.55 -5.16
N ARG A 452 2.93 -19.80 -5.78
CA ARG A 452 2.55 -21.06 -6.44
C ARG A 452 2.17 -20.87 -7.90
N LYS A 453 1.95 -19.63 -8.29
CA LYS A 453 1.55 -19.22 -9.63
C LYS A 453 2.52 -18.15 -10.16
N LYS A 454 2.58 -18.02 -11.47
CA LYS A 454 3.27 -16.93 -12.17
C LYS A 454 2.44 -16.46 -13.34
N LEU A 455 2.73 -15.27 -13.85
CA LEU A 455 2.28 -14.87 -15.18
C LEU A 455 3.17 -15.54 -16.22
N GLY A 456 2.58 -16.08 -17.27
CA GLY A 456 3.34 -16.64 -18.37
C GLY A 456 3.93 -15.54 -19.25
N GLU A 457 5.15 -15.77 -19.75
CA GLU A 457 5.93 -14.80 -20.52
C GLU A 457 6.10 -15.19 -22.00
N GLY A 458 5.45 -16.25 -22.48
CA GLY A 458 5.59 -16.77 -23.82
C GLY A 458 6.66 -17.86 -23.90
N GLU A 459 7.73 -17.63 -24.65
CA GLU A 459 8.84 -18.59 -24.76
C GLU A 459 9.67 -18.61 -23.47
N THR A 460 9.91 -19.81 -22.94
CA THR A 460 10.69 -19.99 -21.72
C THR A 460 12.19 -20.11 -22.02
N GLU A 461 13.04 -19.77 -21.06
CA GLU A 461 14.51 -19.87 -21.16
C GLU A 461 15.00 -21.27 -21.57
N ASN A 462 14.20 -22.32 -21.35
CA ASN A 462 14.51 -23.71 -21.69
C ASN A 462 13.90 -24.17 -23.02
N GLY A 463 13.39 -23.24 -23.86
CA GLY A 463 12.76 -23.54 -25.14
C GLY A 463 11.35 -24.15 -25.03
N GLY A 464 10.74 -24.09 -23.83
CA GLY A 464 9.33 -24.42 -23.65
C GLY A 464 8.43 -23.24 -24.00
N PHE A 465 7.13 -23.52 -24.18
CA PHE A 465 6.13 -22.50 -24.42
C PHE A 465 5.15 -22.36 -23.25
N GLU A 466 4.87 -21.13 -22.89
CA GLU A 466 3.82 -20.72 -21.95
C GLU A 466 2.92 -19.69 -22.62
N PRO A 467 1.67 -19.49 -22.17
CA PRO A 467 0.89 -18.33 -22.61
C PRO A 467 1.60 -17.03 -22.27
N ASN A 468 1.54 -16.05 -23.16
CA ASN A 468 2.07 -14.71 -22.87
C ASN A 468 0.98 -13.86 -22.21
N HIS A 469 0.86 -13.99 -20.89
CA HIS A 469 -0.12 -13.24 -20.10
C HIS A 469 0.21 -11.76 -20.02
N ILE A 470 1.50 -11.40 -20.00
CA ILE A 470 1.99 -10.02 -19.94
C ILE A 470 1.52 -9.26 -21.17
N ASP A 471 1.76 -9.81 -22.36
CA ASP A 471 1.34 -9.19 -23.63
C ASP A 471 -0.20 -9.13 -23.75
N ALA A 472 -0.91 -10.19 -23.32
CA ALA A 472 -2.36 -10.20 -23.33
C ALA A 472 -2.95 -9.10 -22.44
N LEU A 473 -2.46 -8.94 -21.20
CA LEU A 473 -2.93 -7.91 -20.27
C LEU A 473 -2.55 -6.50 -20.75
N THR A 474 -1.38 -6.35 -21.37
CA THR A 474 -0.95 -5.07 -21.96
C THR A 474 -1.86 -4.68 -23.13
N ARG A 475 -2.27 -5.65 -23.96
CA ARG A 475 -3.24 -5.40 -25.04
C ARG A 475 -4.63 -5.05 -24.50
N ILE A 476 -5.15 -5.78 -23.50
CA ILE A 476 -6.43 -5.46 -22.87
C ILE A 476 -6.43 -4.01 -22.34
N HIS A 477 -5.33 -3.60 -21.71
CA HIS A 477 -5.16 -2.22 -21.25
C HIS A 477 -5.17 -1.25 -22.44
N GLY A 478 -4.44 -1.53 -23.53
CA GLY A 478 -4.34 -0.68 -24.72
C GLY A 478 -5.66 -0.58 -25.52
N ASP A 479 -6.39 -1.67 -25.64
CA ASP A 479 -7.69 -1.76 -26.36
C ASP A 479 -8.73 -0.87 -25.71
N PHE A 480 -8.70 -0.73 -24.39
CA PHE A 480 -9.60 0.12 -23.63
C PHE A 480 -11.07 -0.14 -23.94
N GLN A 481 -11.50 -1.40 -23.83
CA GLN A 481 -12.86 -1.84 -24.13
C GLN A 481 -13.69 -2.08 -22.88
N HIS A 482 -14.95 -1.64 -22.89
CA HIS A 482 -15.93 -1.94 -21.85
C HIS A 482 -16.51 -3.33 -22.09
N ASP A 483 -16.72 -4.09 -20.99
CA ASP A 483 -17.26 -5.45 -20.99
C ASP A 483 -16.50 -6.42 -21.92
N GLN A 484 -15.17 -6.22 -22.07
CA GLN A 484 -14.32 -7.13 -22.83
C GLN A 484 -14.28 -8.51 -22.15
N ARG A 485 -14.48 -9.54 -22.96
CA ARG A 485 -14.50 -10.93 -22.50
C ARG A 485 -13.51 -11.77 -23.29
N LEU A 486 -12.87 -12.72 -22.61
CA LEU A 486 -12.01 -13.73 -23.23
C LEU A 486 -12.48 -15.12 -22.80
N ARG A 487 -12.28 -16.11 -23.66
CA ARG A 487 -12.51 -17.52 -23.28
C ARG A 487 -11.33 -17.98 -22.39
N ILE A 488 -11.61 -18.83 -21.42
CA ILE A 488 -10.55 -19.41 -20.55
C ILE A 488 -9.52 -20.17 -21.41
N ALA A 489 -9.95 -20.83 -22.47
CA ALA A 489 -9.03 -21.49 -23.41
C ALA A 489 -8.05 -20.53 -24.07
N ASP A 490 -8.45 -19.26 -24.34
CA ASP A 490 -7.58 -18.25 -24.93
C ASP A 490 -6.56 -17.67 -23.91
N ILE A 491 -6.89 -17.74 -22.62
CA ILE A 491 -5.99 -17.40 -21.53
C ILE A 491 -4.98 -18.53 -21.28
N GLN A 492 -5.32 -19.77 -21.65
CA GLN A 492 -4.47 -20.99 -21.60
C GLN A 492 -3.80 -21.19 -20.23
N THR A 493 -4.58 -21.31 -19.18
CA THR A 493 -4.03 -21.63 -17.86
C THR A 493 -3.63 -23.10 -17.78
N ASN A 494 -2.50 -23.45 -17.16
CA ASN A 494 -2.08 -24.82 -16.87
C ASN A 494 -2.60 -25.31 -15.51
N ILE A 495 -3.51 -24.58 -14.92
CA ILE A 495 -4.19 -24.99 -13.71
C ILE A 495 -5.08 -26.17 -14.11
N GLU A 496 -4.73 -27.40 -13.68
CA GLU A 496 -5.54 -28.57 -13.95
C GLU A 496 -6.99 -28.26 -13.59
N PRO A 497 -7.89 -28.28 -14.57
CA PRO A 497 -9.31 -28.20 -14.24
C PRO A 497 -9.60 -29.42 -13.36
N ASP A 498 -10.22 -29.21 -12.22
CA ASP A 498 -10.93 -30.28 -11.54
C ASP A 498 -11.70 -31.07 -12.62
N ARG A 499 -11.72 -32.42 -12.60
CA ARG A 499 -12.34 -33.25 -13.66
C ARG A 499 -13.74 -32.78 -14.11
N LYS A 500 -14.42 -31.97 -13.26
CA LYS A 500 -15.66 -31.25 -13.51
C LYS A 500 -15.54 -30.09 -14.51
N LYS A 501 -14.33 -29.57 -14.79
CA LYS A 501 -14.13 -28.31 -15.53
C LYS A 501 -13.72 -28.45 -17.00
N LYS A 502 -13.79 -29.63 -17.60
CA LYS A 502 -13.63 -29.75 -19.07
C LYS A 502 -14.66 -28.89 -19.85
N ARG A 503 -15.84 -28.63 -19.27
CA ARG A 503 -16.85 -27.70 -19.82
C ARG A 503 -16.46 -26.23 -19.68
N ASP A 504 -15.54 -25.87 -18.77
CA ASP A 504 -15.23 -24.47 -18.46
C ASP A 504 -14.20 -23.85 -19.41
N GLN A 505 -13.56 -24.61 -20.27
CA GLN A 505 -12.59 -24.06 -21.25
C GLN A 505 -13.25 -23.15 -22.30
N GLU A 506 -14.52 -23.39 -22.61
CA GLU A 506 -15.30 -22.54 -23.51
C GLU A 506 -15.99 -21.37 -22.80
N LYS A 507 -15.95 -21.33 -21.48
CA LYS A 507 -16.51 -20.25 -20.68
C LYS A 507 -15.76 -18.95 -20.96
N SER A 508 -16.51 -17.89 -21.24
CA SER A 508 -15.94 -16.56 -21.36
C SER A 508 -15.96 -15.86 -20.01
N VAL A 509 -14.84 -15.26 -19.64
CA VAL A 509 -14.67 -14.46 -18.43
C VAL A 509 -14.57 -12.97 -18.79
N LEU A 510 -15.14 -12.15 -17.93
CA LEU A 510 -15.10 -10.71 -18.05
C LEU A 510 -13.75 -10.20 -17.59
N VAL A 511 -12.96 -9.57 -18.47
CA VAL A 511 -11.59 -9.17 -18.21
C VAL A 511 -11.39 -7.66 -18.11
N SER A 512 -12.28 -6.84 -18.70
CA SER A 512 -12.15 -5.37 -18.66
C SER A 512 -13.50 -4.68 -18.57
N LYS A 513 -13.59 -3.68 -17.70
CA LYS A 513 -14.72 -2.74 -17.58
C LYS A 513 -14.23 -1.31 -17.51
N LEU A 514 -14.98 -0.40 -18.10
CA LEU A 514 -14.76 1.04 -18.03
C LEU A 514 -15.81 1.69 -17.15
N PHE A 515 -15.39 2.60 -16.31
CA PHE A 515 -16.22 3.37 -15.38
C PHE A 515 -15.93 4.86 -15.53
N ASP A 516 -16.93 5.69 -15.33
CA ASP A 516 -16.69 7.11 -15.10
C ASP A 516 -16.13 7.36 -13.70
N ASN A 517 -15.33 8.40 -13.54
CA ASN A 517 -14.76 8.76 -12.21
C ASN A 517 -15.84 8.88 -11.12
N ARG A 518 -17.07 9.31 -11.49
CA ARG A 518 -18.22 9.47 -10.59
C ARG A 518 -18.72 8.16 -10.02
N ASP A 519 -18.55 7.06 -10.75
CA ASP A 519 -19.09 5.73 -10.37
C ASP A 519 -18.45 5.19 -9.09
N PHE A 520 -17.31 5.73 -8.68
CA PHE A 520 -16.60 5.38 -7.46
C PHE A 520 -16.94 6.27 -6.28
N GLY A 521 -17.64 7.38 -6.52
CA GLY A 521 -18.06 8.33 -5.50
C GLY A 521 -19.46 8.05 -4.98
N TYR A 522 -19.66 8.30 -3.69
CA TYR A 522 -20.97 8.20 -3.05
C TYR A 522 -21.15 9.24 -1.96
N LEU A 523 -22.42 9.54 -1.68
CA LEU A 523 -22.84 10.35 -0.55
C LEU A 523 -23.31 9.41 0.55
N LYS A 524 -22.63 9.39 1.68
CA LYS A 524 -23.07 8.70 2.87
C LYS A 524 -24.03 9.62 3.61
N ILE A 525 -25.33 9.34 3.49
CA ILE A 525 -26.39 10.06 4.19
C ILE A 525 -26.69 9.39 5.52
N THR A 526 -27.11 10.19 6.49
CA THR A 526 -27.62 9.70 7.77
C THR A 526 -29.14 9.72 7.74
N VAL A 527 -29.73 8.56 7.90
CA VAL A 527 -31.19 8.37 7.98
C VAL A 527 -31.58 8.33 9.45
N GLU A 528 -32.38 9.30 9.84
CA GLU A 528 -32.90 9.41 11.19
C GLU A 528 -34.36 8.95 11.23
N ARG A 529 -34.78 8.41 12.38
CA ARG A 529 -36.16 8.07 12.68
C ARG A 529 -36.60 8.71 14.00
N PRO A 530 -37.89 9.03 14.19
CA PRO A 530 -38.35 9.77 15.36
C PRO A 530 -38.30 8.91 16.62
N LEU A 531 -37.88 9.54 17.71
CA LEU A 531 -37.94 8.97 19.04
C LEU A 531 -39.41 8.89 19.50
N ARG A 532 -39.85 7.70 19.89
CA ARG A 532 -41.19 7.43 20.42
C ARG A 532 -41.07 6.71 21.76
N LEU A 533 -41.55 7.34 22.82
CA LEU A 533 -41.44 6.81 24.18
C LEU A 533 -42.79 6.79 24.87
N ASN A 534 -43.08 5.69 25.55
CA ASN A 534 -44.05 5.68 26.62
C ASN A 534 -43.37 5.97 27.97
N PHE A 535 -44.10 6.46 28.89
CA PHE A 535 -43.63 6.86 30.21
C PHE A 535 -44.47 6.22 31.30
N ALA A 536 -43.83 5.74 32.34
CA ALA A 536 -44.44 5.24 33.56
C ALA A 536 -43.47 5.36 34.73
N VAL A 537 -44.00 5.39 35.93
CA VAL A 537 -43.23 5.32 37.17
C VAL A 537 -43.41 3.94 37.77
N THR A 538 -42.54 3.00 37.43
CA THR A 538 -42.57 1.62 37.94
C THR A 538 -41.30 1.35 38.72
N GLU A 539 -41.29 0.29 39.56
CA GLU A 539 -40.10 -0.11 40.31
C GLU A 539 -38.86 -0.28 39.39
N ALA A 540 -39.05 -1.03 38.29
CA ALA A 540 -37.97 -1.27 37.34
C ALA A 540 -37.37 0.03 36.72
N ARG A 541 -38.25 1.00 36.39
CA ARG A 541 -37.81 2.29 35.81
C ARG A 541 -37.20 3.21 36.88
N ILE A 542 -37.64 3.13 38.16
CA ILE A 542 -36.98 3.84 39.25
C ILE A 542 -35.55 3.30 39.45
N GLU A 543 -35.32 1.99 39.36
CA GLU A 543 -34.00 1.41 39.42
C GLU A 543 -33.11 1.92 38.25
N GLN A 544 -33.65 1.99 37.04
CA GLN A 544 -32.94 2.58 35.89
C GLN A 544 -32.54 4.06 36.12
N VAL A 545 -33.43 4.84 36.78
CA VAL A 545 -33.09 6.23 37.17
C VAL A 545 -31.95 6.25 38.17
N LYS A 546 -31.88 5.33 39.13
CA LYS A 546 -30.80 5.23 40.13
C LYS A 546 -29.48 4.91 39.47
N GLU A 547 -29.44 4.11 38.42
CA GLU A 547 -28.24 3.78 37.64
C GLU A 547 -27.80 4.91 36.73
N GLY A 548 -28.69 5.86 36.43
CA GLY A 548 -28.42 6.98 35.52
C GLY A 548 -27.29 7.89 35.99
N SER A 549 -26.45 8.37 35.04
CA SER A 549 -25.29 9.20 35.34
C SER A 549 -25.64 10.52 36.04
N PHE A 550 -26.79 11.12 35.76
CA PHE A 550 -27.27 12.30 36.48
C PHE A 550 -27.45 12.00 37.94
N PHE A 551 -28.19 10.95 38.25
CA PHE A 551 -28.53 10.55 39.63
C PHE A 551 -27.28 10.17 40.43
N THR A 552 -26.40 9.33 39.86
CA THR A 552 -25.18 8.88 40.53
C THR A 552 -24.21 10.04 40.77
N ASN A 553 -24.12 11.01 39.84
CA ASN A 553 -23.22 12.16 39.96
C ASN A 553 -23.69 13.18 41.01
N LEU A 554 -24.97 13.19 41.43
CA LEU A 554 -25.42 14.05 42.54
C LEU A 554 -24.64 13.79 43.81
N ALA A 555 -24.30 12.54 44.11
CA ALA A 555 -23.57 12.15 45.31
C ALA A 555 -22.04 12.12 45.11
N ILE A 556 -21.49 12.73 44.02
CA ILE A 556 -20.06 12.80 43.73
C ILE A 556 -19.58 14.24 43.81
N SER A 557 -18.59 14.52 44.68
CA SER A 557 -18.00 15.84 44.77
C SER A 557 -16.86 16.01 43.75
N LYS A 558 -16.77 17.18 43.12
CA LYS A 558 -15.65 17.60 42.27
C LYS A 558 -14.51 18.23 43.05
N LYS A 559 -14.66 18.50 44.33
CA LYS A 559 -13.66 19.15 45.18
C LYS A 559 -12.64 18.14 45.69
N ARG A 560 -11.57 17.92 44.96
CA ARG A 560 -10.52 16.93 45.31
C ARG A 560 -9.61 17.33 46.48
N LYS A 561 -9.49 18.63 46.77
CA LYS A 561 -8.54 19.16 47.78
C LYS A 561 -9.21 19.68 49.05
N ASP A 562 -10.52 19.85 49.06
CA ASP A 562 -11.32 20.33 50.18
C ASP A 562 -12.20 19.19 50.72
N LEU A 563 -11.70 18.48 51.71
CA LEU A 563 -12.38 17.30 52.27
C LEU A 563 -13.68 17.66 53.00
N VAL A 564 -13.73 18.80 53.67
CA VAL A 564 -14.97 19.26 54.40
C VAL A 564 -16.02 19.70 53.39
N GLY A 565 -15.68 20.52 52.42
CA GLY A 565 -16.55 20.92 51.34
C GLY A 565 -17.01 19.75 50.48
N SER A 566 -16.13 18.76 50.26
CA SER A 566 -16.49 17.51 49.57
C SER A 566 -17.54 16.68 50.31
N ALA A 567 -17.40 16.55 51.65
CA ALA A 567 -18.35 15.81 52.46
C ALA A 567 -19.73 16.48 52.49
N ALA A 568 -19.75 17.82 52.53
CA ALA A 568 -21.02 18.59 52.47
C ALA A 568 -21.74 18.42 51.13
N GLU A 569 -21.00 18.54 50.01
CA GLU A 569 -21.58 18.31 48.67
C GLU A 569 -22.11 16.88 48.49
N ILE A 570 -21.42 15.87 48.99
CA ILE A 570 -21.88 14.48 48.94
C ILE A 570 -23.15 14.30 49.78
N ALA A 571 -23.23 14.92 50.98
CA ALA A 571 -24.39 14.85 51.85
C ALA A 571 -25.61 15.52 51.22
N GLU A 572 -25.45 16.71 50.66
CA GLU A 572 -26.47 17.43 49.90
C GLU A 572 -26.93 16.62 48.68
N GLY A 573 -26.01 16.07 47.89
CA GLY A 573 -26.36 15.24 46.74
C GLY A 573 -27.13 13.97 47.11
N LYS A 574 -26.81 13.33 48.25
CA LYS A 574 -27.59 12.20 48.80
C LYS A 574 -28.97 12.61 49.25
N ALA A 575 -29.12 13.80 49.83
CA ALA A 575 -30.44 14.34 50.19
C ALA A 575 -31.29 14.59 48.92
N GLN A 576 -30.74 15.16 47.89
CA GLN A 576 -31.39 15.34 46.60
C GLN A 576 -31.77 13.99 45.94
N GLN A 577 -30.90 12.97 46.01
CA GLN A 577 -31.24 11.63 45.56
C GLN A 577 -32.44 11.05 46.31
N ALA A 578 -32.44 11.19 47.62
CA ALA A 578 -33.56 10.69 48.46
C ALA A 578 -34.87 11.42 48.15
N GLU A 579 -34.84 12.73 47.95
CA GLU A 579 -36.01 13.53 47.56
C GLU A 579 -36.55 13.10 46.19
N ILE A 580 -35.70 12.92 45.17
CA ILE A 580 -36.11 12.42 43.86
C ILE A 580 -36.83 11.07 44.00
N LEU A 581 -36.26 10.14 44.75
CA LEU A 581 -36.83 8.82 44.91
C LEU A 581 -38.19 8.87 45.66
N ALA A 582 -38.29 9.67 46.71
CA ALA A 582 -39.55 9.82 47.47
C ALA A 582 -40.69 10.37 46.59
N ILE A 583 -40.36 11.34 45.68
CA ILE A 583 -41.35 11.90 44.76
C ILE A 583 -41.78 10.82 43.73
N LEU A 584 -40.81 10.07 43.17
CA LEU A 584 -41.12 9.01 42.20
C LEU A 584 -41.92 7.87 42.83
N GLU A 585 -41.54 7.43 44.03
CA GLU A 585 -42.32 6.44 44.79
C GLU A 585 -43.78 6.91 45.09
N GLY A 586 -43.94 8.19 45.36
CA GLY A 586 -45.28 8.80 45.56
C GLY A 586 -46.15 8.79 44.29
N LEU A 587 -45.52 8.76 43.10
CA LEU A 587 -46.26 8.66 41.83
C LEU A 587 -46.55 7.22 41.38
N LYS A 588 -45.85 6.23 41.91
CA LYS A 588 -45.93 4.83 41.52
C LYS A 588 -47.35 4.25 41.57
N PRO A 589 -48.19 4.50 42.62
CA PRO A 589 -49.53 3.93 42.69
C PRO A 589 -50.44 4.28 41.50
N ARG A 590 -50.18 5.39 40.82
CA ARG A 590 -50.88 5.76 39.59
C ARG A 590 -50.63 4.78 38.43
N PHE A 591 -49.48 4.12 38.43
CA PHE A 591 -49.05 3.25 37.35
C PHE A 591 -49.15 1.76 37.70
N ASP A 592 -49.64 1.40 38.89
CA ASP A 592 -49.76 0.02 39.37
C ASP A 592 -50.74 -0.81 38.52
N ALA A 593 -51.70 -0.17 37.84
CA ALA A 593 -52.60 -0.80 36.90
C ALA A 593 -52.05 -1.04 35.50
N GLY A 594 -50.77 -0.72 35.28
CA GLY A 594 -50.13 -0.84 33.98
C GLY A 594 -50.41 0.34 33.01
N GLU A 595 -50.87 1.47 33.53
CA GLU A 595 -51.14 2.68 32.74
C GLU A 595 -49.80 3.19 32.15
N LEU A 596 -49.78 3.48 30.84
CA LEU A 596 -48.66 4.06 30.14
C LEU A 596 -49.04 5.42 29.55
N VAL A 597 -48.26 6.46 29.83
CA VAL A 597 -48.44 7.77 29.19
C VAL A 597 -47.63 7.80 27.91
N ARG A 598 -48.28 7.87 26.77
CA ARG A 598 -47.64 7.85 25.43
C ARG A 598 -47.30 9.22 24.88
N ASN A 599 -47.59 10.29 25.63
CA ASN A 599 -47.29 11.67 25.29
C ASN A 599 -46.26 12.25 26.28
N ARG A 600 -45.11 12.69 25.81
CA ARG A 600 -44.02 13.19 26.66
C ARG A 600 -44.39 14.48 27.38
N ASP A 601 -45.11 15.38 26.73
CA ASP A 601 -45.48 16.69 27.32
C ASP A 601 -46.52 16.51 28.43
N GLU A 602 -47.42 15.53 28.30
CA GLU A 602 -48.38 15.19 29.37
C GLU A 602 -47.67 14.60 30.58
N PHE A 603 -46.73 13.68 30.35
CA PHE A 603 -45.94 13.10 31.42
C PHE A 603 -45.01 14.13 32.08
N GLU A 604 -44.42 15.05 31.31
CA GLU A 604 -43.63 16.16 31.85
C GLU A 604 -44.47 17.06 32.77
N LYS A 605 -45.70 17.41 32.37
CA LYS A 605 -46.63 18.19 33.22
C LYS A 605 -46.89 17.49 34.54
N LEU A 606 -47.06 16.19 34.51
CA LEU A 606 -47.26 15.36 35.71
C LEU A 606 -46.05 15.40 36.66
N LEU A 607 -44.85 15.16 36.10
CA LEU A 607 -43.60 15.24 36.88
C LEU A 607 -43.36 16.65 37.42
N LYS A 608 -43.55 17.69 36.59
CA LYS A 608 -43.41 19.09 37.03
C LYS A 608 -44.34 19.45 38.18
N ALA A 609 -45.56 18.92 38.17
CA ALA A 609 -46.48 19.12 39.26
C ALA A 609 -46.02 18.40 40.55
N ALA A 610 -45.49 17.17 40.44
CA ALA A 610 -44.98 16.41 41.56
C ALA A 610 -43.70 17.03 42.19
N PHE A 611 -42.86 17.60 41.41
CA PHE A 611 -41.62 18.31 41.86
C PHE A 611 -41.89 19.76 42.30
N LYS A 612 -43.14 20.22 42.26
CA LYS A 612 -43.48 21.59 42.67
C LYS A 612 -43.30 21.73 44.19
N GLY A 613 -42.37 22.58 44.60
CA GLY A 613 -42.10 22.82 46.04
C GLY A 613 -40.99 21.93 46.62
N SER A 614 -40.35 21.08 45.82
CA SER A 614 -39.14 20.33 46.21
C SER A 614 -37.94 21.23 46.23
N GLU A 615 -36.90 20.88 47.05
CA GLU A 615 -35.68 21.63 47.14
C GLU A 615 -34.85 21.55 45.84
N ILE A 616 -34.86 20.38 45.18
CA ILE A 616 -34.16 20.19 43.92
C ILE A 616 -34.80 20.94 42.75
N GLY A 617 -36.12 21.22 42.83
CA GLY A 617 -36.89 21.89 41.79
C GLY A 617 -36.92 21.14 40.45
N TRP A 618 -37.69 21.66 39.50
CA TRP A 618 -37.80 21.11 38.15
C TRP A 618 -36.75 21.73 37.22
N SER A 619 -35.49 21.27 37.32
CA SER A 619 -34.38 21.78 36.55
C SER A 619 -34.26 21.11 35.17
N ALA A 620 -33.65 21.78 34.19
CA ALA A 620 -33.44 21.21 32.85
C ALA A 620 -32.60 19.91 32.86
N PRO A 621 -31.54 19.76 33.70
CA PRO A 621 -30.80 18.50 33.80
C PRO A 621 -31.66 17.36 34.39
N LEU A 622 -32.44 17.63 35.41
CA LEU A 622 -33.37 16.65 36.03
C LEU A 622 -34.44 16.21 35.03
N LYS A 623 -35.09 17.17 34.35
CA LYS A 623 -36.02 16.88 33.25
C LYS A 623 -35.41 15.93 32.22
N LYS A 624 -34.23 16.29 31.70
CA LYS A 624 -33.54 15.46 30.70
C LYS A 624 -33.24 14.06 31.21
N ALA A 625 -32.84 13.93 32.47
CA ALA A 625 -32.50 12.63 33.06
C ALA A 625 -33.72 11.74 33.25
N LEU A 626 -34.85 12.28 33.75
CA LEU A 626 -36.05 11.50 34.02
C LEU A 626 -36.83 11.13 32.74
N LEU A 627 -36.85 12.02 31.73
CA LEU A 627 -37.56 11.78 30.48
C LEU A 627 -36.72 11.02 29.42
N ALA A 628 -35.49 10.64 29.76
CA ALA A 628 -34.65 9.89 28.85
C ALA A 628 -35.16 8.47 28.60
N LYS A 629 -34.84 7.93 27.40
CA LYS A 629 -34.94 6.50 27.10
C LYS A 629 -34.02 5.72 28.05
N GLY A 630 -34.51 4.66 28.64
CA GLY A 630 -33.80 3.89 29.66
C GLY A 630 -33.77 4.57 31.05
N ALA A 631 -34.70 5.51 31.31
CA ALA A 631 -35.03 6.03 32.64
C ALA A 631 -36.55 5.79 32.87
N LEU A 632 -37.37 6.83 32.97
CA LEU A 632 -38.83 6.67 33.05
C LEU A 632 -39.46 6.47 31.66
N GLY A 633 -38.70 6.71 30.55
CA GLY A 633 -39.14 6.48 29.18
C GLY A 633 -38.64 5.16 28.62
N GLU A 634 -39.51 4.40 27.97
CA GLU A 634 -39.19 3.20 27.19
C GLU A 634 -39.72 3.33 25.77
N GLN A 635 -39.01 2.69 24.83
CA GLN A 635 -39.34 2.74 23.41
C GLN A 635 -40.72 2.11 23.16
N ASP A 636 -41.60 2.84 22.46
CA ASP A 636 -42.94 2.38 22.13
C ASP A 636 -43.34 2.92 20.75
N SER A 637 -43.47 2.02 19.77
CA SER A 637 -43.86 2.39 18.40
C SER A 637 -45.23 3.04 18.27
N GLU A 638 -46.11 2.84 19.26
CA GLU A 638 -47.45 3.43 19.29
C GLU A 638 -47.49 4.78 20.02
N ALA A 639 -46.37 5.19 20.65
CA ALA A 639 -46.31 6.46 21.36
C ALA A 639 -46.20 7.64 20.39
N ASP A 640 -46.59 8.82 20.87
CA ASP A 640 -46.42 10.06 20.14
C ASP A 640 -44.93 10.36 19.87
N ILE A 641 -44.65 11.06 18.78
CA ILE A 641 -43.30 11.49 18.45
C ILE A 641 -42.81 12.48 19.50
N CYS A 642 -41.64 12.21 20.07
CA CYS A 642 -40.97 13.17 20.93
C CYS A 642 -40.44 14.35 20.10
N LEU A 643 -40.78 15.58 20.48
CA LEU A 643 -40.37 16.80 19.79
C LEU A 643 -39.27 17.52 20.57
N ASP A 644 -38.36 18.18 19.84
CA ASP A 644 -37.39 19.10 20.42
C ASP A 644 -38.02 20.45 20.82
N ALA A 645 -37.23 21.37 21.38
CA ALA A 645 -37.71 22.68 21.81
C ALA A 645 -38.16 23.57 20.62
N LYS A 646 -37.86 23.21 19.37
CA LYS A 646 -38.29 23.91 18.18
C LYS A 646 -39.49 23.27 17.49
N GLY A 647 -39.99 22.15 18.05
CA GLY A 647 -41.10 21.40 17.50
C GLY A 647 -40.70 20.41 16.38
N ASN A 648 -39.44 20.13 16.18
CA ASN A 648 -38.98 19.12 15.24
C ASN A 648 -38.92 17.74 15.89
N PRO A 649 -39.13 16.64 15.16
CA PRO A 649 -38.91 15.28 15.65
C PRO A 649 -37.53 15.08 16.24
N GLU A 650 -37.43 14.60 17.46
CA GLU A 650 -36.13 14.16 18.02
C GLU A 650 -35.73 12.83 17.40
N PRO A 651 -34.45 12.70 16.96
CA PRO A 651 -33.99 11.43 16.40
C PRO A 651 -33.75 10.37 17.48
N ASP A 652 -34.15 9.13 17.19
CA ASP A 652 -33.79 7.96 17.99
C ASP A 652 -32.43 7.43 17.56
N ALA A 653 -31.42 7.54 18.44
CA ALA A 653 -30.07 7.12 18.15
C ALA A 653 -29.93 5.61 17.85
N ASP A 654 -30.87 4.78 18.43
CA ASP A 654 -30.84 3.33 18.21
C ASP A 654 -31.49 2.91 16.89
N LEU A 655 -32.29 3.80 16.28
CA LEU A 655 -32.95 3.60 14.99
C LEU A 655 -32.24 4.35 13.85
N ARG A 656 -31.15 5.05 14.16
CA ARG A 656 -30.34 5.74 13.16
C ARG A 656 -29.65 4.72 12.27
N ASP A 657 -29.65 4.99 10.97
CA ASP A 657 -28.95 4.20 9.97
C ASP A 657 -28.21 5.10 8.97
N THR A 658 -27.42 4.52 8.12
CA THR A 658 -26.71 5.24 7.08
C THR A 658 -26.86 4.53 5.74
N GLU A 659 -27.04 5.32 4.67
CA GLU A 659 -27.15 4.81 3.32
C GLU A 659 -26.07 5.43 2.43
N ASN A 660 -25.55 4.64 1.48
CA ASN A 660 -24.61 5.10 0.48
C ASN A 660 -25.36 5.36 -0.84
N VAL A 661 -25.49 6.63 -1.17
CA VAL A 661 -26.17 7.09 -2.38
C VAL A 661 -25.12 7.40 -3.43
N SER A 662 -25.17 6.77 -4.62
CA SER A 662 -24.26 7.06 -5.74
C SER A 662 -24.28 8.54 -6.10
N LEU A 663 -23.16 9.09 -6.57
CA LEU A 663 -23.15 10.46 -7.07
C LEU A 663 -24.12 10.61 -8.28
N PRO A 664 -24.77 11.78 -8.44
CA PRO A 664 -25.54 12.08 -9.65
C PRO A 664 -24.69 11.95 -10.91
N ALA A 665 -25.26 11.42 -11.99
CA ALA A 665 -24.55 11.18 -13.24
C ALA A 665 -23.99 12.44 -13.91
N ASP A 666 -24.59 13.60 -13.62
CA ASP A 666 -24.26 14.90 -14.19
C ASP A 666 -23.45 15.81 -13.22
N ILE A 667 -23.13 15.33 -12.02
CA ILE A 667 -22.39 16.15 -11.06
C ILE A 667 -20.99 16.51 -11.59
N PRO A 668 -20.58 17.77 -11.52
CA PRO A 668 -19.23 18.17 -11.95
C PRO A 668 -18.16 17.63 -10.97
N LEU A 669 -17.03 17.22 -11.52
CA LEU A 669 -15.84 16.87 -10.73
C LEU A 669 -14.71 17.85 -11.04
N PRO A 670 -13.87 18.21 -10.07
CA PRO A 670 -13.93 17.84 -8.65
C PRO A 670 -15.16 18.41 -7.94
N LEU A 671 -15.64 17.71 -6.91
CA LEU A 671 -16.77 18.19 -6.11
C LEU A 671 -16.41 19.52 -5.41
N PRO A 672 -17.39 20.43 -5.21
CA PRO A 672 -17.17 21.73 -4.57
C PRO A 672 -16.97 21.59 -3.05
N LEU A 673 -15.97 20.82 -2.66
CA LEU A 673 -15.54 20.60 -1.29
C LEU A 673 -14.03 20.79 -1.20
N ALA A 674 -13.59 21.79 -0.46
CA ALA A 674 -12.18 21.89 -0.10
C ALA A 674 -11.81 20.68 0.79
N PHE A 675 -10.63 20.09 0.56
CA PHE A 675 -10.05 19.20 1.54
C PHE A 675 -9.73 19.97 2.81
N GLU A 676 -10.11 19.44 3.97
CA GLU A 676 -9.78 20.09 5.22
C GLU A 676 -8.26 20.21 5.36
N ASN A 677 -7.82 21.45 5.47
CA ASN A 677 -6.52 21.73 6.03
C ASN A 677 -6.71 21.77 7.55
N ASN A 678 -6.11 20.82 8.30
CA ASN A 678 -6.25 20.74 9.76
C ASN A 678 -5.80 22.00 10.52
N ALA A 679 -5.08 22.91 9.89
CA ALA A 679 -4.77 24.23 10.44
C ALA A 679 -6.03 25.06 10.66
N ASN A 680 -7.09 24.84 9.88
CA ASN A 680 -8.41 25.38 10.08
C ASN A 680 -9.34 24.27 10.56
N LYS A 681 -9.46 24.04 11.86
CA LYS A 681 -10.47 23.17 12.47
C LYS A 681 -11.91 23.64 12.21
N GLY A 682 -12.13 24.35 11.10
CA GLY A 682 -13.43 24.77 10.61
C GLY A 682 -14.18 23.63 9.97
N LYS A 683 -15.49 23.65 10.06
CA LYS A 683 -16.36 22.74 9.31
C LYS A 683 -16.14 22.98 7.82
N VAL A 684 -15.95 21.91 7.03
CA VAL A 684 -15.98 21.99 5.57
C VAL A 684 -17.31 22.60 5.16
N ASP A 685 -17.28 23.67 4.38
CA ASP A 685 -18.50 24.23 3.80
C ASP A 685 -19.03 23.26 2.74
N LYS A 686 -20.19 22.68 3.02
CA LYS A 686 -20.89 21.73 2.16
C LYS A 686 -22.08 22.36 1.42
N SER A 687 -22.29 23.68 1.54
CA SER A 687 -23.48 24.34 1.00
C SER A 687 -23.69 24.05 -0.48
N ASP A 688 -22.67 24.27 -1.29
CA ASP A 688 -22.73 24.05 -2.74
C ASP A 688 -22.96 22.57 -3.10
N LEU A 689 -22.28 21.65 -2.41
CA LEU A 689 -22.51 20.22 -2.60
C LEU A 689 -23.94 19.83 -2.24
N LEU A 690 -24.45 20.32 -1.12
CA LEU A 690 -25.81 20.00 -0.69
C LEU A 690 -26.87 20.62 -1.59
N GLU A 691 -26.62 21.78 -2.17
CA GLU A 691 -27.48 22.38 -3.20
C GLU A 691 -27.59 21.46 -4.43
N LEU A 692 -26.46 20.97 -4.94
CA LEU A 692 -26.39 20.08 -6.11
C LEU A 692 -26.98 18.67 -5.85
N THR A 693 -26.91 18.18 -4.62
CA THR A 693 -27.18 16.75 -4.34
C THR A 693 -28.41 16.52 -3.47
N ARG A 694 -29.00 17.55 -2.86
CA ARG A 694 -30.12 17.43 -1.93
C ARG A 694 -31.32 16.68 -2.53
N GLN A 695 -31.75 17.11 -3.71
CA GLN A 695 -32.91 16.50 -4.39
C GLN A 695 -32.64 15.03 -4.72
N HIS A 696 -31.44 14.73 -5.22
CA HIS A 696 -31.02 13.36 -5.53
C HIS A 696 -31.04 12.43 -4.29
N CYS A 697 -30.60 12.91 -3.15
CA CYS A 697 -30.68 12.18 -1.87
C CYS A 697 -32.13 12.01 -1.39
N GLN A 698 -32.99 13.02 -1.59
CA GLN A 698 -34.40 12.93 -1.25
C GLN A 698 -35.14 11.93 -2.16
N ASP A 699 -34.86 11.92 -3.45
CA ASP A 699 -35.42 10.97 -4.40
C ASP A 699 -35.01 9.53 -4.05
N TYR A 700 -33.75 9.34 -3.66
CA TYR A 700 -33.27 8.06 -3.13
C TYR A 700 -34.04 7.64 -1.88
N LEU A 701 -34.16 8.53 -0.88
CA LEU A 701 -34.91 8.26 0.35
C LEU A 701 -36.36 7.86 0.03
N ALA A 702 -37.02 8.61 -0.88
CA ALA A 702 -38.39 8.35 -1.27
C ALA A 702 -38.60 6.99 -1.93
N ARG A 703 -37.61 6.55 -2.74
CA ARG A 703 -37.70 5.29 -3.49
C ARG A 703 -37.27 4.07 -2.67
N GLU A 704 -36.19 4.20 -1.88
CA GLU A 704 -35.54 3.05 -1.25
C GLU A 704 -35.84 2.91 0.25
N VAL A 705 -36.17 3.99 0.95
CA VAL A 705 -36.33 3.97 2.41
C VAL A 705 -37.77 4.17 2.86
N LEU A 706 -38.47 5.20 2.34
CA LEU A 706 -39.82 5.55 2.81
C LEU A 706 -40.89 4.45 2.59
N PRO A 707 -40.78 3.57 1.58
CA PRO A 707 -41.73 2.45 1.46
C PRO A 707 -41.67 1.48 2.64
N TYR A 708 -40.55 1.38 3.33
CA TYR A 708 -40.33 0.51 4.49
C TYR A 708 -40.36 1.24 5.81
N ARG A 709 -40.05 2.54 5.81
CA ARG A 709 -39.95 3.41 7.00
C ARG A 709 -40.46 4.80 6.68
N ALA A 710 -41.77 4.93 6.67
CA ALA A 710 -42.47 6.15 6.23
C ALA A 710 -42.20 7.40 7.12
N ASP A 711 -41.65 7.20 8.31
CA ASP A 711 -41.33 8.26 9.28
C ASP A 711 -39.84 8.70 9.23
N ALA A 712 -39.06 8.19 8.29
CA ALA A 712 -37.63 8.49 8.17
C ALA A 712 -37.39 9.84 7.47
N TRP A 713 -36.25 10.47 7.81
CA TRP A 713 -35.72 11.68 7.13
C TRP A 713 -34.22 11.67 7.06
N ILE A 714 -33.62 12.52 6.21
CA ILE A 714 -32.17 12.70 6.09
C ILE A 714 -31.70 13.83 7.01
N ASP A 715 -30.65 13.57 7.80
CA ASP A 715 -29.85 14.60 8.46
C ASP A 715 -28.71 15.03 7.51
N PHE A 716 -28.96 16.07 6.72
CA PHE A 716 -28.00 16.57 5.72
C PHE A 716 -26.71 17.11 6.31
N ASP A 717 -26.73 17.59 7.58
CA ASP A 717 -25.52 18.09 8.24
C ASP A 717 -24.48 16.99 8.48
N LYS A 718 -24.92 15.74 8.54
CA LYS A 718 -24.07 14.56 8.71
C LYS A 718 -23.64 13.91 7.40
N THR A 719 -24.09 14.41 6.25
CA THR A 719 -23.71 13.86 4.95
C THR A 719 -22.20 13.95 4.73
N LYS A 720 -21.61 12.86 4.26
CA LYS A 720 -20.17 12.77 3.95
C LYS A 720 -19.99 12.27 2.53
N VAL A 721 -18.90 12.70 1.87
CA VAL A 721 -18.48 12.15 0.59
C VAL A 721 -17.54 10.98 0.83
N GLY A 722 -17.76 9.87 0.14
CA GLY A 722 -16.90 8.69 0.15
C GLY A 722 -16.51 8.28 -1.26
N TYR A 723 -15.34 7.64 -1.37
CA TYR A 723 -14.87 7.03 -2.60
C TYR A 723 -14.37 5.62 -2.32
N GLU A 724 -14.84 4.65 -3.09
CA GLU A 724 -14.37 3.25 -3.02
C GLU A 724 -14.35 2.63 -4.41
N ILE A 725 -13.48 1.64 -4.61
CA ILE A 725 -13.37 0.86 -5.85
C ILE A 725 -13.77 -0.58 -5.52
N PRO A 726 -15.04 -0.95 -5.60
CA PRO A 726 -15.52 -2.29 -5.24
C PRO A 726 -15.20 -3.29 -6.35
N PHE A 727 -13.89 -3.51 -6.60
CA PHE A 727 -13.35 -4.27 -7.72
C PHE A 727 -14.02 -5.63 -7.89
N ASN A 728 -14.07 -6.45 -6.86
CA ASN A 728 -14.63 -7.79 -6.91
C ASN A 728 -16.13 -7.79 -7.24
N ARG A 729 -16.88 -6.78 -6.77
CA ARG A 729 -18.32 -6.65 -7.06
C ARG A 729 -18.58 -6.42 -8.56
N HIS A 730 -17.70 -5.67 -9.22
CA HIS A 730 -17.85 -5.36 -10.65
C HIS A 730 -17.59 -6.55 -11.57
N PHE A 731 -16.80 -7.54 -11.10
CA PHE A 731 -16.50 -8.76 -11.86
C PHE A 731 -17.24 -10.00 -11.33
N TYR A 732 -18.05 -9.84 -10.27
CA TYR A 732 -18.86 -10.94 -9.77
C TYR A 732 -20.00 -11.25 -10.73
N GLU A 733 -20.02 -12.50 -11.24
CA GLU A 733 -21.11 -13.05 -12.01
C GLU A 733 -21.78 -14.16 -11.21
N TYR A 734 -23.07 -14.01 -10.97
CA TYR A 734 -23.83 -15.04 -10.26
C TYR A 734 -23.95 -16.31 -11.10
N GLU A 735 -23.42 -17.40 -10.63
CA GLU A 735 -23.66 -18.72 -11.21
C GLU A 735 -24.76 -19.40 -10.43
N ALA A 736 -25.87 -19.67 -11.06
CA ALA A 736 -26.94 -20.46 -10.45
C ALA A 736 -26.39 -21.85 -10.06
N PRO A 737 -26.71 -22.35 -8.84
CA PRO A 737 -26.33 -23.71 -8.49
C PRO A 737 -26.93 -24.69 -9.47
N ARG A 738 -26.14 -25.71 -9.84
CA ARG A 738 -26.59 -26.74 -10.78
C ARG A 738 -27.85 -27.45 -10.24
N PRO A 739 -28.78 -27.80 -11.11
CA PRO A 739 -29.95 -28.59 -10.69
C PRO A 739 -29.54 -29.88 -9.98
N LEU A 740 -30.22 -30.20 -8.88
CA LEU A 740 -29.90 -31.39 -8.09
C LEU A 740 -29.89 -32.67 -8.93
N ALA A 741 -30.78 -32.76 -9.90
CA ALA A 741 -30.90 -33.92 -10.82
C ALA A 741 -29.63 -34.13 -11.68
N GLU A 742 -28.95 -33.05 -12.08
CA GLU A 742 -27.68 -33.15 -12.84
C GLU A 742 -26.56 -33.63 -11.93
N ILE A 743 -26.51 -33.14 -10.69
CA ILE A 743 -25.52 -33.56 -9.69
C ILE A 743 -25.70 -35.06 -9.36
N GLU A 744 -26.94 -35.50 -9.14
CA GLU A 744 -27.25 -36.92 -8.89
C GLU A 744 -26.89 -37.82 -10.06
N ALA A 745 -27.15 -37.39 -11.29
CA ALA A 745 -26.80 -38.16 -12.49
C ALA A 745 -25.28 -38.31 -12.63
N GLU A 746 -24.52 -37.24 -12.33
CA GLU A 746 -23.03 -37.27 -12.37
C GLU A 746 -22.46 -38.16 -11.25
N ILE A 747 -23.02 -38.11 -10.05
CA ILE A 747 -22.62 -39.00 -8.94
C ILE A 747 -22.85 -40.47 -9.34
N LYS A 748 -24.00 -40.82 -9.92
CA LYS A 748 -24.30 -42.21 -10.38
C LYS A 748 -23.35 -42.67 -11.50
N SER A 749 -22.97 -41.74 -12.41
CA SER A 749 -21.99 -42.04 -13.44
C SER A 749 -20.61 -42.35 -12.84
N LEU A 750 -20.16 -41.50 -11.89
CA LEU A 750 -18.88 -41.73 -11.21
C LEU A 750 -18.86 -42.96 -10.34
N GLU A 751 -19.96 -43.30 -9.66
CA GLU A 751 -20.11 -44.60 -8.94
C GLU A 751 -19.96 -45.77 -9.89
N SER A 752 -20.58 -45.71 -11.07
CA SER A 752 -20.50 -46.77 -12.08
C SER A 752 -19.07 -46.92 -12.65
N GLU A 753 -18.36 -45.81 -12.87
CA GLU A 753 -16.96 -45.83 -13.32
C GLU A 753 -16.04 -46.42 -12.22
N ILE A 754 -16.23 -46.06 -10.97
CA ILE A 754 -15.47 -46.60 -9.83
C ILE A 754 -15.70 -48.09 -9.70
N MET A 755 -16.96 -48.54 -9.81
CA MET A 755 -17.29 -49.98 -9.77
C MET A 755 -16.67 -50.74 -10.94
N ALA A 756 -16.65 -50.14 -12.15
CA ALA A 756 -15.99 -50.74 -13.30
C ALA A 756 -14.47 -50.89 -13.09
N MET A 757 -13.81 -49.82 -12.62
CA MET A 757 -12.37 -49.85 -12.29
C MET A 757 -12.01 -50.83 -11.17
N LEU A 758 -12.86 -50.96 -10.15
CA LEU A 758 -12.66 -51.91 -9.08
C LEU A 758 -12.84 -53.35 -9.57
N SER A 759 -13.75 -53.61 -10.54
CA SER A 759 -13.96 -54.92 -11.14
C SER A 759 -12.82 -55.37 -12.08
N GLU A 760 -11.99 -54.44 -12.56
CA GLU A 760 -10.77 -54.76 -13.33
C GLU A 760 -9.55 -55.08 -12.46
N VAL A 761 -9.62 -54.74 -11.17
CA VAL A 761 -8.50 -54.99 -10.21
C VAL A 761 -8.74 -56.22 -9.36
N VAL A 762 -9.98 -56.76 -9.32
CA VAL A 762 -10.34 -58.03 -8.67
C VAL A 762 -10.47 -59.13 -9.72
#